data_2cd8cc6d487eaf1d6466f72500edfaef
#
_entry.id   2cd8cc6d487eaf1d6466f72500edfaef
#
_cell.length_a   1.000
_cell.length_b   1.000
_cell.length_c   1.000
_cell.angle_alpha   90.00
_cell.angle_beta   90.00
_cell.angle_gamma   90.00
#
_symmetry.space_group_name_H-M   'P 1'
#
loop_
_entity.id
_entity.type
_entity.pdbx_description
1 polymer ?
#
loop_
_entity_poly.entity_id
_entity_poly.type
_entity_poly.pdbx_seq_one_letter_code
_entity_poly.pdbx_strand_id
1 'polypeptide(L)'
;MRKNWLKKIIPLTLSAGIMVGVPAFTQPVLPVGIASVAEAAAPVQWNVGKDLAGWKFGGVWAYSGEPEVAADSAFGGSIRVGTDFTNNVNDSWSEVKLENGSVAEKPLAINGYNTLSFNLYFNPAAMTQGGFKLKLYAKATDEREVINACPDLDISQAKDAGNGMKCLPVQVNFAPADASVSYLCLSIVGSCTDYKGDLYVGQLKLSTEKVPDGYVDAKVAAKKQDKVQLGQLALPGRASLTDAKATPETAKLFAYLKGIAQSDKVLYGHQNELHKKVAKNLPGASDTEDMVGDHAAVMGLDSLALTGNELALTDDEKARGVTLSEKLAGIYIPAAKKGAILTMSMHLPNFAEVAKRPKINGKYDFSGYSPNNLEGSVVQRILPGGDLNEVYRAYLDMVAEFDGKLQAADVPLIFRPFHENNGSWFWWGASSCTPSEYKNIFRYTVEYLRDVKGLHNMLYAYSPGGPLVDEADYLSRYPGDAFIDVIGFDMYHRDPAKEDMWMEGFAQTMQVVADFAKKRDKVAAVTECGMLYGNSALVVKGNTRLDWWNEAMARIAPQDMAYFLTWSNFDDTNFDQPYMVEKKRGQELINGFIDFYNKPESVFMKDSADFTKASVTAAAAKEGYGYLLAPNSYSRVLDKLFLSAKLGGKADDVKFVITDRQGRKLAEAAAQVNKGTAKAEFAKDVINGLGALVANVEVLVNGEVSDSVPVLLNMTAPAANPLLVDDFDGYYGDNGLLGGTYNANTGSGCTVAPQLSQEKNGGDSGLAFRYSINKGGYAGIVKSLKKADWSGCDALQLWIKPDGKGQKLIIQLNSNGEDFEVDLSKLAATTEAQVITLPFADFKGKNGGTFDASAVNHFGIYCNTIGSETVDSVMYFDSIKAVKQ
;
A
#
# COMPACT_ATOMS: atom_id res chain seq x y z
N MET A 1 0.97 -4.94 39.93
CA MET A 1 1.52 -3.58 39.79
C MET A 1 1.54 -3.24 38.30
N ARG A 2 0.51 -2.53 37.90
CA ARG A 2 0.41 -1.96 36.53
C ARG A 2 1.04 -0.59 36.57
N LYS A 3 2.00 -0.28 35.70
CA LYS A 3 2.24 1.10 35.23
C LYS A 3 3.33 1.14 34.13
N ASN A 4 2.96 1.81 33.05
CA ASN A 4 3.80 2.57 32.10
C ASN A 4 4.69 1.80 31.12
N TRP A 5 4.06 1.36 30.03
CA TRP A 5 4.76 1.21 28.76
C TRP A 5 3.95 1.83 27.60
N LEU A 6 3.82 3.13 27.61
CA LEU A 6 3.25 3.91 26.51
C LEU A 6 3.91 5.29 26.53
N LYS A 7 5.08 5.38 25.90
CA LYS A 7 5.69 6.62 25.35
C LYS A 7 7.08 6.28 24.83
N LYS A 8 7.16 5.93 23.56
CA LYS A 8 8.27 6.20 22.63
C LYS A 8 7.99 5.42 21.34
N ILE A 9 7.17 5.97 20.50
CA ILE A 9 7.10 5.57 19.09
C ILE A 9 7.73 6.72 18.32
N ILE A 10 8.91 6.45 17.80
CA ILE A 10 9.60 7.25 16.80
C ILE A 10 8.80 7.12 15.50
N PRO A 11 8.53 8.20 14.74
CA PRO A 11 7.90 8.08 13.45
C PRO A 11 8.87 7.42 12.47
N LEU A 12 8.71 6.12 12.24
CA LEU A 12 9.24 5.48 11.05
C LEU A 12 8.34 5.88 9.89
N THR A 13 8.87 6.70 9.00
CA THR A 13 8.24 6.95 7.71
C THR A 13 8.29 5.66 6.89
N LEU A 14 7.16 5.05 6.70
CA LEU A 14 7.01 3.86 5.87
C LEU A 14 6.56 4.27 4.48
N SER A 15 7.34 3.85 3.51
CA SER A 15 6.92 3.80 2.12
C SER A 15 5.92 2.66 1.95
N ALA A 16 4.78 2.96 1.34
CA ALA A 16 3.70 2.05 0.93
C ALA A 16 3.26 0.98 1.97
N GLY A 17 2.08 1.14 2.53
CA GLY A 17 1.32 0.04 3.10
C GLY A 17 1.40 -0.18 4.60
N ILE A 18 1.48 0.85 5.44
CA ILE A 18 1.28 0.67 6.88
C ILE A 18 0.02 1.36 7.33
N MET A 19 -0.88 0.53 7.80
CA MET A 19 -1.97 0.90 8.65
C MET A 19 -1.46 1.13 10.07
N VAL A 20 -1.27 2.39 10.44
CA VAL A 20 -1.25 2.78 11.85
C VAL A 20 -2.43 3.71 12.05
N GLY A 21 -3.36 3.29 12.89
CA GLY A 21 -4.55 4.05 13.18
C GLY A 21 -4.23 5.47 13.65
N VAL A 22 -4.58 6.41 12.81
CA VAL A 22 -4.78 7.80 13.20
C VAL A 22 -6.29 7.97 13.34
N PRO A 23 -6.80 8.63 14.38
CA PRO A 23 -8.23 8.84 14.50
C PRO A 23 -8.73 9.53 13.24
N ALA A 24 -9.68 8.91 12.57
CA ALA A 24 -10.31 9.44 11.38
C ALA A 24 -10.99 10.77 11.72
N PHE A 25 -10.50 11.83 11.12
CA PHE A 25 -11.30 13.06 11.01
C PHE A 25 -12.35 12.76 9.93
N THR A 26 -13.54 12.39 10.38
CA THR A 26 -14.67 12.21 9.47
C THR A 26 -15.06 13.57 8.92
N GLN A 27 -14.75 13.84 7.68
CA GLN A 27 -15.36 14.94 6.95
C GLN A 27 -16.84 14.64 6.68
N PRO A 28 -17.72 15.65 6.59
CA PRO A 28 -19.12 15.42 6.39
C PRO A 28 -19.36 14.68 5.07
N VAL A 29 -20.10 13.59 5.17
CA VAL A 29 -20.58 12.85 4.00
C VAL A 29 -21.60 13.74 3.27
N LEU A 30 -21.33 14.03 2.00
CA LEU A 30 -22.21 14.80 1.16
C LEU A 30 -23.10 13.89 0.32
N PRO A 31 -24.37 14.23 0.15
CA PRO A 31 -25.30 13.39 -0.59
C PRO A 31 -25.06 13.45 -2.09
N VAL A 32 -25.32 12.35 -2.71
CA VAL A 32 -25.32 12.21 -4.16
C VAL A 32 -26.60 12.77 -4.74
N GLY A 33 -26.49 13.56 -5.78
CA GLY A 33 -27.64 14.04 -6.53
C GLY A 33 -28.45 12.89 -7.13
N ILE A 34 -29.63 12.65 -6.61
CA ILE A 34 -30.64 11.84 -7.27
C ILE A 34 -31.23 12.70 -8.38
N ALA A 35 -31.02 12.32 -9.62
CA ALA A 35 -31.70 12.93 -10.74
C ALA A 35 -33.19 12.48 -10.77
N SER A 36 -33.96 13.07 -9.90
CA SER A 36 -35.38 13.28 -10.10
C SER A 36 -35.72 14.58 -9.41
N VAL A 37 -36.30 15.53 -10.11
CA VAL A 37 -36.89 16.72 -9.53
C VAL A 37 -38.09 16.24 -8.69
N ALA A 38 -37.81 15.71 -7.51
CA ALA A 38 -38.80 15.55 -6.48
C ALA A 38 -38.99 16.95 -5.88
N GLU A 39 -40.22 17.39 -5.77
CA GLU A 39 -40.59 18.61 -5.07
C GLU A 39 -39.91 18.60 -3.70
N ALA A 40 -39.15 19.63 -3.38
CA ALA A 40 -38.35 19.68 -2.15
C ALA A 40 -39.29 19.47 -0.93
N ALA A 41 -39.00 18.46 -0.13
CA ALA A 41 -39.80 18.17 1.06
C ALA A 41 -39.85 19.40 1.98
N ALA A 42 -41.01 19.72 2.55
CA ALA A 42 -41.14 20.84 3.48
C ALA A 42 -40.24 20.66 4.70
N PRO A 43 -39.44 21.67 5.11
CA PRO A 43 -38.53 21.53 6.21
C PRO A 43 -39.22 21.08 7.51
N VAL A 44 -38.60 20.16 8.23
CA VAL A 44 -38.99 19.85 9.61
C VAL A 44 -38.26 20.80 10.56
N GLN A 45 -39.00 21.57 11.35
CA GLN A 45 -38.42 22.52 12.30
C GLN A 45 -38.86 22.15 13.73
N TRP A 46 -37.85 22.10 14.61
CA TRP A 46 -38.11 21.91 16.05
C TRP A 46 -38.12 23.29 16.73
N ASN A 47 -39.30 23.70 17.18
CA ASN A 47 -39.47 24.99 17.86
C ASN A 47 -39.13 24.85 19.34
N VAL A 48 -37.83 24.84 19.62
CA VAL A 48 -37.26 24.76 20.98
C VAL A 48 -37.38 26.11 21.71
N GLY A 49 -37.33 26.12 23.04
CA GLY A 49 -37.29 27.34 23.86
C GLY A 49 -38.45 27.47 24.82
N LYS A 50 -39.68 27.11 24.46
CA LYS A 50 -40.80 26.93 25.39
C LYS A 50 -40.74 25.58 26.07
N ASP A 51 -40.38 24.59 25.32
CA ASP A 51 -40.06 23.23 25.74
C ASP A 51 -38.90 22.74 24.85
N LEU A 52 -38.48 21.49 25.07
CA LEU A 52 -37.37 20.89 24.30
C LEU A 52 -37.81 20.30 22.95
N ALA A 53 -39.05 20.44 22.53
CA ALA A 53 -39.60 19.93 21.26
C ALA A 53 -39.21 18.44 20.98
N GLY A 54 -39.30 17.63 22.03
CA GLY A 54 -38.95 16.20 21.98
C GLY A 54 -37.47 15.88 22.19
N TRP A 55 -36.58 16.85 22.21
CA TRP A 55 -35.18 16.66 22.58
C TRP A 55 -35.01 16.46 24.09
N LYS A 56 -34.00 15.71 24.48
CA LYS A 56 -33.67 15.42 25.88
C LYS A 56 -32.18 15.12 26.01
N PHE A 57 -31.70 15.11 27.23
CA PHE A 57 -30.39 14.61 27.55
C PHE A 57 -30.32 13.10 27.21
N GLY A 58 -29.34 12.71 26.40
CA GLY A 58 -29.14 11.35 25.90
C GLY A 58 -27.90 10.64 26.48
N GLY A 59 -27.22 11.28 27.44
CA GLY A 59 -26.02 10.74 28.08
C GLY A 59 -24.73 11.47 27.66
N VAL A 60 -23.62 10.94 28.12
CA VAL A 60 -22.27 11.47 27.85
C VAL A 60 -21.33 10.35 27.43
N TRP A 61 -20.21 10.71 26.80
CA TRP A 61 -19.09 9.81 26.53
C TRP A 61 -17.78 10.55 26.77
N ALA A 62 -16.87 9.95 27.55
CA ALA A 62 -15.58 10.56 27.93
C ALA A 62 -15.72 12.01 28.46
N TYR A 63 -16.82 12.29 29.13
CA TYR A 63 -17.14 13.60 29.74
C TYR A 63 -17.28 13.43 31.24
N SER A 64 -16.77 14.41 32.00
CA SER A 64 -16.80 14.37 33.47
C SER A 64 -17.99 15.17 33.99
N GLY A 65 -18.98 14.51 34.60
CA GLY A 65 -20.17 15.12 35.17
C GLY A 65 -21.44 14.86 34.36
N GLU A 66 -22.54 15.44 34.82
CA GLU A 66 -23.85 15.41 34.15
C GLU A 66 -24.23 16.85 33.74
N PRO A 67 -24.27 17.17 32.44
CA PRO A 67 -24.66 18.50 31.98
C PRO A 67 -26.16 18.74 32.19
N GLU A 68 -26.52 19.93 32.56
CA GLU A 68 -27.91 20.38 32.60
C GLU A 68 -28.41 20.66 31.17
N VAL A 69 -29.53 20.04 30.78
CA VAL A 69 -30.18 20.29 29.48
C VAL A 69 -31.58 20.83 29.75
N ALA A 70 -31.87 22.04 29.30
CA ALA A 70 -33.12 22.74 29.53
C ALA A 70 -33.57 23.56 28.30
N ALA A 71 -34.87 23.78 28.18
CA ALA A 71 -35.40 24.76 27.24
C ALA A 71 -35.09 26.18 27.73
N ASP A 72 -34.70 27.07 26.82
CA ASP A 72 -34.39 28.46 27.12
C ASP A 72 -34.96 29.39 26.04
N SER A 73 -35.46 30.53 26.48
CA SER A 73 -36.02 31.56 25.58
C SER A 73 -34.94 32.40 24.90
N ALA A 74 -33.67 32.28 25.30
CA ALA A 74 -32.56 32.99 24.69
C ALA A 74 -32.45 32.71 23.20
N PHE A 75 -32.00 33.68 22.44
CA PHE A 75 -31.77 33.63 20.99
C PHE A 75 -32.98 33.24 20.16
N GLY A 76 -34.19 33.56 20.64
CA GLY A 76 -35.44 33.24 19.95
C GLY A 76 -35.95 31.82 20.21
N GLY A 77 -35.40 31.18 21.23
CA GLY A 77 -35.67 29.80 21.65
C GLY A 77 -34.52 28.85 21.35
N SER A 78 -34.05 28.17 22.40
CA SER A 78 -32.89 27.29 22.29
C SER A 78 -32.95 26.12 23.30
N ILE A 79 -32.16 25.13 23.08
CA ILE A 79 -31.77 24.10 24.06
C ILE A 79 -30.52 24.61 24.75
N ARG A 80 -30.58 24.89 26.04
CA ARG A 80 -29.42 25.22 26.86
C ARG A 80 -28.75 23.94 27.35
N VAL A 81 -27.45 23.89 27.19
CA VAL A 81 -26.60 22.77 27.62
C VAL A 81 -25.48 23.31 28.49
N GLY A 82 -25.57 23.10 29.79
CA GLY A 82 -24.55 23.49 30.76
C GLY A 82 -23.36 22.57 30.66
N THR A 83 -22.23 23.06 30.13
CA THR A 83 -21.03 22.23 29.92
C THR A 83 -19.85 22.65 30.79
N ASP A 84 -19.05 21.67 31.21
CA ASP A 84 -17.76 21.86 31.88
C ASP A 84 -16.76 20.84 31.35
N PHE A 85 -15.92 21.28 30.40
CA PHE A 85 -14.86 20.46 29.79
C PHE A 85 -13.52 20.61 30.52
N THR A 86 -13.44 21.36 31.65
CA THR A 86 -12.16 21.61 32.35
C THR A 86 -11.47 20.36 32.84
N ASN A 87 -12.20 19.27 33.11
CA ASN A 87 -11.63 17.99 33.48
C ASN A 87 -11.19 17.15 32.26
N ASN A 88 -11.45 17.62 31.03
CA ASN A 88 -11.25 16.88 29.79
C ASN A 88 -10.42 17.66 28.78
N VAL A 89 -9.63 18.62 29.23
CA VAL A 89 -8.89 19.59 28.37
C VAL A 89 -7.88 18.95 27.40
N ASN A 90 -7.47 17.71 27.65
CA ASN A 90 -6.55 16.98 26.79
C ASN A 90 -7.27 15.92 25.92
N ASP A 91 -8.57 15.77 26.06
CA ASP A 91 -9.35 14.81 25.31
C ASP A 91 -9.81 15.41 23.98
N SER A 92 -9.49 14.76 22.88
CA SER A 92 -9.96 15.19 21.56
C SER A 92 -11.44 14.88 21.31
N TRP A 93 -12.07 14.13 22.23
CA TRP A 93 -13.45 13.70 22.16
C TRP A 93 -14.08 13.59 23.54
N SER A 94 -14.88 14.59 23.91
CA SER A 94 -15.65 14.63 25.17
C SER A 94 -17.09 15.00 24.80
N GLU A 95 -18.00 14.00 24.83
CA GLU A 95 -19.29 14.07 24.14
C GLU A 95 -20.45 14.27 25.10
N VAL A 96 -21.31 15.25 24.78
CA VAL A 96 -22.63 15.46 25.40
C VAL A 96 -23.71 15.23 24.36
N LYS A 97 -24.61 14.28 24.62
CA LYS A 97 -25.64 13.81 23.68
C LYS A 97 -26.99 14.49 23.95
N LEU A 98 -27.62 14.94 22.86
CA LEU A 98 -29.01 15.34 22.78
C LEU A 98 -29.77 14.35 21.92
N GLU A 99 -30.74 13.63 22.48
CA GLU A 99 -31.58 12.67 21.73
C GLU A 99 -32.96 13.25 21.48
N ASN A 100 -33.51 13.03 20.29
CA ASN A 100 -34.91 13.34 20.03
C ASN A 100 -35.78 12.11 20.36
N GLY A 101 -36.41 12.12 21.52
CA GLY A 101 -37.28 11.02 21.99
C GLY A 101 -38.56 10.85 21.17
N SER A 102 -39.06 11.90 20.54
CA SER A 102 -40.30 11.85 19.76
C SER A 102 -40.21 10.97 18.52
N VAL A 103 -39.02 10.77 17.95
CA VAL A 103 -38.82 9.86 16.79
C VAL A 103 -38.94 8.38 17.16
N ALA A 104 -38.73 8.02 18.44
CA ALA A 104 -38.93 6.66 18.90
C ALA A 104 -40.43 6.32 18.97
N GLU A 105 -41.27 7.29 19.36
CA GLU A 105 -42.71 7.12 19.42
C GLU A 105 -43.38 7.24 18.05
N LYS A 106 -42.90 8.20 17.26
CA LYS A 106 -43.39 8.47 15.90
C LYS A 106 -42.18 8.61 14.95
N PRO A 107 -41.81 7.52 14.25
CA PRO A 107 -40.68 7.54 13.36
C PRO A 107 -40.72 8.68 12.34
N LEU A 108 -39.61 9.39 12.17
CA LEU A 108 -39.48 10.53 11.28
C LEU A 108 -39.03 10.03 9.88
N ALA A 109 -39.88 10.21 8.86
CA ALA A 109 -39.50 9.97 7.48
C ALA A 109 -38.45 11.00 7.06
N ILE A 110 -37.28 10.54 6.58
CA ILE A 110 -36.17 11.41 6.15
C ILE A 110 -35.95 11.42 4.64
N ASN A 111 -36.90 10.89 3.90
CA ASN A 111 -36.86 10.84 2.44
C ASN A 111 -36.71 12.26 1.86
N GLY A 112 -35.69 12.47 1.05
CA GLY A 112 -35.41 13.74 0.39
C GLY A 112 -34.73 14.80 1.27
N TYR A 113 -34.52 14.57 2.58
CA TYR A 113 -33.71 15.45 3.41
C TYR A 113 -32.24 15.10 3.34
N ASN A 114 -31.38 16.11 3.39
CA ASN A 114 -29.94 15.95 3.32
C ASN A 114 -29.15 16.84 4.29
N THR A 115 -29.86 17.68 5.09
CA THR A 115 -29.20 18.68 5.91
C THR A 115 -29.93 18.87 7.23
N LEU A 116 -29.16 18.80 8.35
CA LEU A 116 -29.58 19.35 9.64
C LEU A 116 -28.84 20.68 9.83
N SER A 117 -29.57 21.76 10.04
CA SER A 117 -29.02 23.07 10.35
C SER A 117 -29.50 23.59 11.69
N PHE A 118 -28.65 24.34 12.39
CA PHE A 118 -28.95 24.99 13.65
C PHE A 118 -27.95 26.13 13.93
N ASN A 119 -28.20 26.93 14.94
CA ASN A 119 -27.26 27.92 15.46
C ASN A 119 -26.69 27.42 16.79
N LEU A 120 -25.37 27.40 16.90
CA LEU A 120 -24.66 27.13 18.15
C LEU A 120 -24.19 28.47 18.75
N TYR A 121 -24.66 28.78 19.97
CA TYR A 121 -24.24 29.97 20.68
C TYR A 121 -23.33 29.56 21.85
N PHE A 122 -22.24 30.29 22.04
CA PHE A 122 -21.25 30.08 23.09
C PHE A 122 -20.57 31.41 23.50
N ASN A 123 -20.06 31.41 24.72
CA ASN A 123 -19.25 32.52 25.21
C ASN A 123 -17.76 32.24 24.91
N PRO A 124 -17.11 32.97 24.01
CA PRO A 124 -15.70 32.73 23.68
C PRO A 124 -14.74 33.02 24.85
N ALA A 125 -15.15 33.85 25.83
CA ALA A 125 -14.36 34.08 27.03
C ALA A 125 -14.40 32.93 28.05
N ALA A 126 -15.25 31.93 27.83
CA ALA A 126 -15.36 30.74 28.66
C ALA A 126 -14.39 29.60 28.24
N MET A 127 -13.50 29.87 27.31
CA MET A 127 -12.44 28.93 26.88
C MET A 127 -11.17 29.68 26.51
N THR A 128 -10.01 29.03 26.73
CA THR A 128 -8.70 29.55 26.35
C THR A 128 -8.01 28.66 25.30
N GLN A 129 -8.52 27.44 25.11
CA GLN A 129 -7.98 26.51 24.14
C GLN A 129 -9.02 25.56 23.54
N GLY A 130 -8.66 24.93 22.41
CA GLY A 130 -9.48 23.90 21.77
C GLY A 130 -10.71 24.45 21.03
N GLY A 131 -11.71 23.62 20.88
CA GLY A 131 -12.93 23.96 20.15
C GLY A 131 -14.01 22.90 20.29
N PHE A 132 -14.93 22.90 19.32
CA PHE A 132 -16.07 21.97 19.32
C PHE A 132 -16.11 21.15 18.02
N LYS A 133 -16.60 19.92 18.13
CA LYS A 133 -17.04 19.06 17.03
C LYS A 133 -18.51 18.73 17.24
N LEU A 134 -19.10 18.16 16.23
CA LEU A 134 -20.45 17.60 16.33
C LEU A 134 -20.45 16.14 15.90
N LYS A 135 -21.47 15.42 16.39
CA LYS A 135 -21.85 14.13 15.83
C LYS A 135 -23.35 14.11 15.61
N LEU A 136 -23.77 13.92 14.37
CA LEU A 136 -25.17 13.66 14.04
C LEU A 136 -25.30 12.19 13.71
N TYR A 137 -26.15 11.47 14.46
CA TYR A 137 -26.32 10.05 14.32
C TYR A 137 -27.79 9.67 14.28
N ALA A 138 -28.19 8.82 13.34
CA ALA A 138 -29.57 8.33 13.28
C ALA A 138 -29.63 6.86 12.82
N LYS A 139 -30.61 6.14 13.40
CA LYS A 139 -30.98 4.80 12.97
C LYS A 139 -32.39 4.75 12.44
N ALA A 140 -32.61 3.95 11.41
CA ALA A 140 -33.93 3.63 10.90
C ALA A 140 -34.68 2.65 11.81
N THR A 141 -35.96 2.46 11.55
CA THR A 141 -36.82 1.51 12.29
C THR A 141 -36.39 0.05 12.15
N ASP A 142 -35.55 -0.27 11.17
CA ASP A 142 -34.94 -1.58 10.95
C ASP A 142 -33.50 -1.65 11.52
N GLU A 143 -33.16 -0.76 12.46
CA GLU A 143 -31.87 -0.64 13.13
C GLU A 143 -30.67 -0.26 12.22
N ARG A 144 -30.89 -0.09 10.90
CA ARG A 144 -29.80 0.41 10.03
C ARG A 144 -29.40 1.81 10.42
N GLU A 145 -28.10 2.06 10.46
CA GLU A 145 -27.52 3.40 10.52
C GLU A 145 -27.80 4.13 9.20
N VAL A 146 -28.45 5.28 9.26
CA VAL A 146 -28.81 6.07 8.08
C VAL A 146 -28.16 7.44 8.08
N ILE A 147 -27.71 7.93 9.21
CA ILE A 147 -26.92 9.15 9.34
C ILE A 147 -25.79 8.89 10.34
N ASN A 148 -24.57 9.22 9.94
CA ASN A 148 -23.39 9.26 10.81
C ASN A 148 -22.45 10.34 10.27
N ALA A 149 -22.52 11.56 10.83
CA ALA A 149 -21.74 12.70 10.39
C ALA A 149 -21.08 13.36 11.60
N CYS A 150 -19.78 13.66 11.49
CA CYS A 150 -18.97 14.21 12.58
C CYS A 150 -18.11 15.39 12.08
N PRO A 151 -18.70 16.55 11.76
CA PRO A 151 -17.93 17.71 11.32
C PRO A 151 -17.20 18.38 12.48
N ASP A 152 -15.99 18.87 12.23
CA ASP A 152 -15.34 19.86 13.05
C ASP A 152 -16.01 21.22 12.89
N LEU A 153 -16.08 22.00 13.97
CA LEU A 153 -16.64 23.35 13.95
C LEU A 153 -15.54 24.39 13.91
N ASP A 154 -15.52 25.19 12.84
CA ASP A 154 -14.64 26.35 12.76
C ASP A 154 -15.24 27.52 13.56
N ILE A 155 -14.92 27.57 14.85
CA ILE A 155 -15.40 28.64 15.75
C ILE A 155 -14.91 30.03 15.36
N SER A 156 -13.94 30.17 14.47
CA SER A 156 -13.48 31.47 13.96
C SER A 156 -14.54 32.17 13.07
N GLN A 157 -15.45 31.39 12.51
CA GLN A 157 -16.55 31.86 11.67
C GLN A 157 -17.75 32.41 12.51
N ALA A 158 -17.69 32.28 13.84
CA ALA A 158 -18.80 32.70 14.69
C ALA A 158 -18.89 34.22 14.73
N LYS A 159 -20.12 34.72 14.60
CA LYS A 159 -20.48 36.14 14.60
C LYS A 159 -20.92 36.57 15.99
N ASP A 160 -20.78 37.86 16.28
CA ASP A 160 -21.31 38.44 17.53
C ASP A 160 -22.83 38.26 17.63
N ALA A 161 -23.28 37.71 18.76
CA ALA A 161 -24.70 37.53 19.07
C ALA A 161 -25.20 38.46 20.22
N GLY A 162 -24.34 39.38 20.69
CA GLY A 162 -24.59 40.25 21.83
C GLY A 162 -24.34 39.58 23.18
N ASN A 163 -24.25 40.38 24.22
CA ASN A 163 -24.04 39.97 25.62
C ASN A 163 -22.81 39.05 25.83
N GLY A 164 -21.74 39.24 25.04
CA GLY A 164 -20.53 38.45 25.12
C GLY A 164 -20.63 37.07 24.47
N MET A 165 -21.75 36.76 23.85
CA MET A 165 -21.98 35.49 23.15
C MET A 165 -21.67 35.61 21.66
N LYS A 166 -21.20 34.50 21.06
CA LYS A 166 -21.07 34.31 19.62
C LYS A 166 -22.07 33.30 19.10
N CYS A 167 -22.51 33.47 17.87
CA CYS A 167 -23.36 32.56 17.11
C CYS A 167 -22.56 31.95 15.97
N LEU A 168 -22.46 30.64 15.95
CA LEU A 168 -21.96 29.87 14.84
C LEU A 168 -23.14 29.19 14.11
N PRO A 169 -23.49 29.60 12.90
CA PRO A 169 -24.42 28.85 12.06
C PRO A 169 -23.79 27.50 11.69
N VAL A 170 -24.48 26.44 12.00
CA VAL A 170 -24.00 25.07 11.76
C VAL A 170 -24.91 24.38 10.74
N GLN A 171 -24.29 23.74 9.79
CA GLN A 171 -24.96 22.93 8.78
C GLN A 171 -24.27 21.57 8.73
N VAL A 172 -25.03 20.50 9.01
CA VAL A 172 -24.54 19.11 8.93
C VAL A 172 -25.22 18.44 7.77
N ASN A 173 -24.45 18.11 6.74
CA ASN A 173 -24.94 17.44 5.55
C ASN A 173 -24.81 15.92 5.69
N PHE A 174 -25.75 15.19 5.10
CA PHE A 174 -25.76 13.75 5.07
C PHE A 174 -26.41 13.23 3.79
N ALA A 175 -26.13 11.96 3.42
CA ALA A 175 -26.75 11.36 2.26
C ALA A 175 -28.26 11.18 2.46
N PRO A 176 -29.11 11.57 1.48
CA PRO A 176 -30.52 11.25 1.53
C PRO A 176 -30.73 9.76 1.66
N ALA A 177 -31.64 9.35 2.53
CA ALA A 177 -32.01 7.95 2.71
C ALA A 177 -33.52 7.80 2.60
N ASP A 178 -33.95 6.73 1.93
CA ASP A 178 -35.33 6.31 1.95
C ASP A 178 -35.59 5.47 3.19
N ALA A 179 -35.84 6.16 4.30
CA ALA A 179 -35.97 5.54 5.62
C ALA A 179 -36.85 6.35 6.56
N SER A 180 -37.42 5.67 7.55
CA SER A 180 -38.05 6.27 8.71
C SER A 180 -37.12 6.09 9.92
N VAL A 181 -36.71 7.19 10.56
CA VAL A 181 -35.77 7.23 11.67
C VAL A 181 -36.50 7.05 12.98
N SER A 182 -36.07 6.06 13.78
CA SER A 182 -36.57 5.78 15.14
C SER A 182 -35.58 6.20 16.25
N TYR A 183 -34.35 6.52 15.90
CA TYR A 183 -33.34 7.08 16.80
C TYR A 183 -32.62 8.24 16.12
N LEU A 184 -32.60 9.41 16.77
CA LEU A 184 -31.92 10.61 16.29
C LEU A 184 -31.15 11.24 17.43
N CYS A 185 -29.84 11.41 17.29
CA CYS A 185 -28.95 11.98 18.27
C CYS A 185 -28.07 13.07 17.65
N LEU A 186 -28.04 14.23 18.28
CA LEU A 186 -27.10 15.32 18.02
C LEU A 186 -26.19 15.45 19.24
N SER A 187 -24.90 15.23 19.06
CA SER A 187 -23.92 15.39 20.14
C SER A 187 -23.07 16.63 19.92
N ILE A 188 -22.83 17.35 21.02
CA ILE A 188 -21.82 18.39 21.11
C ILE A 188 -20.56 17.76 21.70
N VAL A 189 -19.44 17.92 21.02
CA VAL A 189 -18.17 17.29 21.42
C VAL A 189 -17.16 18.39 21.71
N GLY A 190 -16.65 18.43 22.95
CA GLY A 190 -15.47 19.19 23.29
C GLY A 190 -14.22 18.54 22.71
N SER A 191 -13.39 19.30 22.00
CA SER A 191 -12.15 18.81 21.40
C SER A 191 -10.97 19.60 21.95
N CYS A 192 -10.22 19.01 22.86
CA CYS A 192 -9.06 19.58 23.55
C CYS A 192 -9.38 20.97 24.15
N THR A 193 -10.61 21.16 24.65
CA THR A 193 -11.11 22.47 25.12
C THR A 193 -11.26 22.50 26.63
N ASP A 194 -11.03 23.69 27.20
CA ASP A 194 -11.28 24.03 28.60
C ASP A 194 -12.61 24.80 28.78
N TYR A 195 -13.51 24.76 27.77
CA TYR A 195 -14.75 25.50 27.83
C TYR A 195 -15.59 25.13 29.06
N LYS A 196 -16.00 26.18 29.81
CA LYS A 196 -16.93 26.05 30.95
C LYS A 196 -18.00 27.11 30.86
N GLY A 197 -19.22 26.65 30.54
CA GLY A 197 -20.36 27.56 30.39
C GLY A 197 -21.52 26.93 29.66
N ASP A 198 -22.56 27.73 29.45
CA ASP A 198 -23.74 27.32 28.71
C ASP A 198 -23.47 27.37 27.20
N LEU A 199 -23.80 26.31 26.50
CA LEU A 199 -23.99 26.24 25.05
C LEU A 199 -25.49 26.29 24.75
N TYR A 200 -25.85 26.97 23.65
CA TYR A 200 -27.25 27.02 23.23
C TYR A 200 -27.38 26.52 21.80
N VAL A 201 -28.31 25.60 21.59
CA VAL A 201 -28.65 25.04 20.27
C VAL A 201 -30.02 25.56 19.87
N GLY A 202 -30.07 26.47 18.91
CA GLY A 202 -31.31 27.12 18.47
C GLY A 202 -31.60 26.92 17.00
N GLN A 203 -32.86 27.12 16.57
CA GLN A 203 -33.30 27.07 15.19
C GLN A 203 -33.03 25.73 14.48
N LEU A 204 -33.19 24.62 15.19
CA LEU A 204 -33.02 23.28 14.68
C LEU A 204 -33.96 22.98 13.52
N LYS A 205 -33.41 22.62 12.35
CA LYS A 205 -34.15 22.42 11.13
C LYS A 205 -33.57 21.26 10.33
N LEU A 206 -34.41 20.34 9.86
CA LEU A 206 -34.08 19.32 8.88
C LEU A 206 -34.66 19.78 7.52
N SER A 207 -33.82 19.81 6.49
CA SER A 207 -34.20 20.39 5.20
C SER A 207 -33.48 19.72 4.04
N THR A 208 -33.93 20.07 2.84
CA THR A 208 -33.20 19.84 1.61
C THR A 208 -32.51 21.14 1.25
N GLU A 209 -31.22 21.25 1.54
CA GLU A 209 -30.46 22.44 1.21
C GLU A 209 -29.55 22.19 0.01
N LYS A 210 -29.14 23.28 -0.64
CA LYS A 210 -28.13 23.21 -1.67
C LYS A 210 -26.79 22.77 -1.03
N VAL A 211 -26.14 21.82 -1.66
CA VAL A 211 -24.86 21.29 -1.19
C VAL A 211 -23.82 22.39 -1.05
N PRO A 212 -23.01 22.41 0.04
CA PRO A 212 -21.98 23.42 0.28
C PRO A 212 -20.96 23.56 -0.85
N ASP A 213 -20.32 24.71 -0.94
CA ASP A 213 -19.23 24.95 -1.87
C ASP A 213 -18.14 23.86 -1.72
N GLY A 214 -17.81 23.21 -2.85
CA GLY A 214 -16.79 22.17 -2.94
C GLY A 214 -17.33 20.74 -3.12
N TYR A 215 -18.65 20.54 -3.04
CA TYR A 215 -19.26 19.29 -3.47
C TYR A 215 -19.27 19.20 -5.00
N VAL A 216 -18.93 18.02 -5.51
CA VAL A 216 -18.96 17.73 -6.94
C VAL A 216 -20.15 16.82 -7.24
N ASP A 217 -21.13 17.33 -8.01
CA ASP A 217 -22.17 16.48 -8.56
C ASP A 217 -21.56 15.51 -9.58
N ALA A 218 -21.77 14.21 -9.35
CA ALA A 218 -21.30 13.19 -10.27
C ALA A 218 -22.00 13.33 -11.62
N LYS A 219 -21.26 13.39 -12.71
CA LYS A 219 -21.77 13.24 -14.06
C LYS A 219 -22.53 11.91 -14.19
N VAL A 220 -23.49 11.85 -15.10
CA VAL A 220 -24.07 10.57 -15.48
C VAL A 220 -23.03 9.78 -16.27
N ALA A 221 -22.67 8.58 -15.81
CA ALA A 221 -21.79 7.69 -16.55
C ALA A 221 -22.50 7.27 -17.85
N ALA A 222 -21.88 7.54 -19.00
CA ALA A 222 -22.43 7.10 -20.27
C ALA A 222 -22.35 5.57 -20.37
N LYS A 223 -23.32 4.95 -21.07
CA LYS A 223 -23.19 3.55 -21.46
C LYS A 223 -22.10 3.46 -22.51
N LYS A 224 -21.06 2.67 -22.27
CA LYS A 224 -20.10 2.32 -23.31
C LYS A 224 -20.80 1.48 -24.38
N GLN A 225 -20.57 1.83 -25.63
CA GLN A 225 -21.19 1.12 -26.75
C GLN A 225 -20.31 -0.01 -27.30
N ASP A 226 -19.00 0.09 -27.10
CA ASP A 226 -18.02 -0.81 -27.72
C ASP A 226 -17.44 -1.79 -26.70
N LYS A 227 -17.97 -3.03 -26.75
CA LYS A 227 -17.33 -4.13 -26.04
C LYS A 227 -16.08 -4.61 -26.77
N VAL A 228 -15.08 -5.02 -26.02
CA VAL A 228 -13.91 -5.71 -26.58
C VAL A 228 -14.38 -6.97 -27.32
N GLN A 229 -13.95 -7.12 -28.56
CA GLN A 229 -14.29 -8.29 -29.38
C GLN A 229 -13.06 -9.22 -29.45
N LEU A 230 -13.20 -10.48 -29.02
CA LEU A 230 -12.11 -11.45 -29.07
C LEU A 230 -11.48 -11.57 -30.46
N GLY A 231 -12.30 -11.49 -31.52
CA GLY A 231 -11.83 -11.58 -32.90
C GLY A 231 -11.01 -10.40 -33.39
N GLN A 232 -10.95 -9.29 -32.62
CA GLN A 232 -10.13 -8.14 -32.89
C GLN A 232 -8.80 -8.15 -32.12
N LEU A 233 -8.67 -9.05 -31.14
CA LEU A 233 -7.45 -9.21 -30.35
C LEU A 233 -6.48 -10.20 -31.00
N ALA A 234 -5.18 -9.91 -30.92
CA ALA A 234 -4.14 -10.82 -31.34
C ALA A 234 -3.92 -11.95 -30.31
N LEU A 235 -4.82 -12.92 -30.27
CA LEU A 235 -4.74 -14.02 -29.32
C LEU A 235 -3.74 -15.07 -29.77
N PRO A 236 -2.81 -15.54 -28.89
CA PRO A 236 -1.94 -16.67 -29.20
C PRO A 236 -2.76 -17.97 -29.26
N GLY A 237 -2.53 -18.80 -30.26
CA GLY A 237 -3.14 -20.14 -30.34
C GLY A 237 -2.60 -21.13 -29.31
N ARG A 238 -1.46 -20.80 -28.68
CA ARG A 238 -0.79 -21.59 -27.63
C ARG A 238 -0.36 -20.65 -26.48
N ALA A 239 -0.73 -20.99 -25.27
CA ALA A 239 -0.32 -20.31 -24.04
C ALA A 239 0.86 -21.04 -23.41
N SER A 240 2.01 -20.37 -23.31
CA SER A 240 3.23 -20.89 -22.67
C SER A 240 3.20 -20.57 -21.18
N LEU A 241 2.75 -21.53 -20.35
CA LEU A 241 2.41 -21.33 -18.95
C LEU A 241 3.40 -22.00 -18.00
N THR A 242 3.49 -21.47 -16.80
CA THR A 242 4.18 -22.07 -15.65
C THR A 242 3.66 -23.49 -15.37
N ASP A 243 2.37 -23.70 -15.57
CA ASP A 243 1.74 -25.01 -15.40
C ASP A 243 1.38 -25.65 -16.76
N ALA A 244 2.09 -26.74 -17.11
CA ALA A 244 1.80 -27.52 -18.30
C ALA A 244 0.42 -28.21 -18.25
N LYS A 245 -0.18 -28.36 -17.07
CA LYS A 245 -1.50 -28.95 -16.83
C LYS A 245 -2.57 -27.89 -16.56
N ALA A 246 -2.26 -26.61 -16.85
CA ALA A 246 -3.21 -25.53 -16.64
C ALA A 246 -4.58 -25.85 -17.26
N THR A 247 -5.64 -25.47 -16.55
CA THR A 247 -7.01 -25.65 -17.05
C THR A 247 -7.22 -24.90 -18.36
N PRO A 248 -8.14 -25.33 -19.21
CA PRO A 248 -8.43 -24.63 -20.46
C PRO A 248 -8.78 -23.15 -20.21
N GLU A 249 -9.51 -22.86 -19.16
CA GLU A 249 -9.93 -21.49 -18.78
C GLU A 249 -8.74 -20.63 -18.40
N THR A 250 -7.73 -21.20 -17.73
CA THR A 250 -6.48 -20.50 -17.37
C THR A 250 -5.67 -20.16 -18.62
N ALA A 251 -5.58 -21.09 -19.59
CA ALA A 251 -4.91 -20.83 -20.86
C ALA A 251 -5.63 -19.73 -21.66
N LYS A 252 -6.96 -19.76 -21.69
CA LYS A 252 -7.80 -18.73 -22.34
C LYS A 252 -7.64 -17.36 -21.69
N LEU A 253 -7.61 -17.31 -20.34
CA LEU A 253 -7.36 -16.07 -19.62
C LEU A 253 -5.99 -15.49 -19.98
N PHE A 254 -4.93 -16.30 -19.96
CA PHE A 254 -3.60 -15.85 -20.35
C PHE A 254 -3.56 -15.26 -21.77
N ALA A 255 -4.17 -15.97 -22.72
CA ALA A 255 -4.23 -15.50 -24.10
C ALA A 255 -5.04 -14.20 -24.24
N TYR A 256 -6.13 -14.08 -23.50
CA TYR A 256 -6.93 -12.85 -23.46
C TYR A 256 -6.11 -11.66 -22.92
N LEU A 257 -5.43 -11.85 -21.79
CA LEU A 257 -4.57 -10.83 -21.20
C LEU A 257 -3.44 -10.40 -22.16
N LYS A 258 -2.83 -11.34 -22.87
CA LYS A 258 -1.85 -11.01 -23.92
C LYS A 258 -2.46 -10.23 -25.07
N GLY A 259 -3.65 -10.61 -25.51
CA GLY A 259 -4.36 -9.91 -26.57
C GLY A 259 -4.74 -8.48 -26.17
N ILE A 260 -5.16 -8.28 -24.93
CA ILE A 260 -5.43 -6.94 -24.36
C ILE A 260 -4.13 -6.12 -24.33
N ALA A 261 -3.03 -6.67 -23.78
CA ALA A 261 -1.74 -5.98 -23.68
C ALA A 261 -1.20 -5.52 -25.05
N GLN A 262 -1.53 -6.22 -26.13
CA GLN A 262 -1.13 -5.89 -27.49
C GLN A 262 -2.12 -4.99 -28.23
N SER A 263 -3.15 -4.50 -27.54
CA SER A 263 -4.18 -3.61 -28.08
C SER A 263 -4.06 -2.20 -27.46
N ASP A 264 -4.98 -1.32 -27.83
CA ASP A 264 -5.16 -0.02 -27.18
C ASP A 264 -6.05 -0.09 -25.92
N LYS A 265 -6.42 -1.29 -25.48
CA LYS A 265 -7.32 -1.53 -24.36
C LYS A 265 -6.55 -1.88 -23.09
N VAL A 266 -7.06 -1.43 -21.95
CA VAL A 266 -6.51 -1.72 -20.63
C VAL A 266 -7.64 -2.08 -19.68
N LEU A 267 -7.56 -3.25 -19.04
CA LEU A 267 -8.53 -3.66 -18.05
C LEU A 267 -8.36 -2.86 -16.75
N TYR A 268 -9.43 -2.26 -16.26
CA TYR A 268 -9.43 -1.61 -14.96
C TYR A 268 -9.62 -2.65 -13.86
N GLY A 269 -8.79 -2.56 -12.83
CA GLY A 269 -8.84 -3.38 -11.64
C GLY A 269 -9.07 -2.58 -10.36
N HIS A 270 -9.75 -3.23 -9.40
CA HIS A 270 -9.93 -2.69 -8.06
C HIS A 270 -9.80 -3.80 -7.00
N GLN A 271 -8.99 -3.53 -5.97
CA GLN A 271 -8.74 -4.49 -4.89
C GLN A 271 -9.95 -4.58 -3.96
N ASN A 272 -10.28 -5.80 -3.52
CA ASN A 272 -11.40 -6.10 -2.61
C ASN A 272 -12.77 -5.61 -3.11
N GLU A 273 -12.97 -5.61 -4.42
CA GLU A 273 -14.08 -4.99 -5.15
C GLU A 273 -15.48 -5.33 -4.59
N LEU A 274 -15.71 -6.57 -4.14
CA LEU A 274 -17.03 -7.04 -3.75
C LEU A 274 -17.20 -7.32 -2.25
N HIS A 275 -16.19 -7.12 -1.42
CA HIS A 275 -16.30 -7.40 0.01
C HIS A 275 -15.77 -6.29 0.92
N LYS A 276 -15.13 -5.27 0.36
CA LYS A 276 -14.77 -4.03 1.05
C LYS A 276 -15.36 -2.85 0.30
N LYS A 277 -16.21 -2.10 0.98
CA LYS A 277 -16.83 -0.89 0.48
C LYS A 277 -16.71 0.20 1.53
N VAL A 278 -16.46 1.45 1.15
CA VAL A 278 -16.35 2.55 2.10
C VAL A 278 -17.61 2.74 2.93
N ALA A 279 -18.78 2.37 2.43
CA ALA A 279 -20.03 2.41 3.20
C ALA A 279 -20.24 1.23 4.16
N LYS A 280 -19.21 0.46 4.48
CA LYS A 280 -19.11 -0.75 5.31
C LYS A 280 -19.01 -2.06 4.52
N ASN A 281 -18.51 -3.08 5.19
CA ASN A 281 -18.30 -4.44 4.67
C ASN A 281 -19.64 -5.12 4.32
N LEU A 282 -20.17 -4.78 3.16
CA LEU A 282 -21.37 -5.40 2.62
C LEU A 282 -20.95 -6.37 1.52
N PRO A 283 -20.98 -7.70 1.75
CA PRO A 283 -20.66 -8.67 0.71
C PRO A 283 -21.50 -8.47 -0.53
N GLY A 284 -20.88 -8.45 -1.70
CA GLY A 284 -21.54 -8.23 -2.98
C GLY A 284 -21.79 -6.77 -3.36
N ALA A 285 -21.41 -5.79 -2.50
CA ALA A 285 -21.51 -4.37 -2.83
C ALA A 285 -20.16 -3.85 -3.37
N SER A 286 -20.20 -2.86 -4.26
CA SER A 286 -19.03 -2.28 -4.94
C SER A 286 -19.12 -0.76 -5.00
N ASP A 287 -18.04 -0.07 -4.66
CA ASP A 287 -17.94 1.38 -4.86
C ASP A 287 -17.85 1.72 -6.36
N THR A 288 -17.22 0.86 -7.16
CA THR A 288 -17.18 1.02 -8.63
C THR A 288 -18.59 0.96 -9.24
N GLU A 289 -19.42 -0.01 -8.82
CA GLU A 289 -20.80 -0.12 -9.29
C GLU A 289 -21.64 1.10 -8.90
N ASP A 290 -21.47 1.61 -7.69
CA ASP A 290 -22.17 2.83 -7.24
C ASP A 290 -21.76 4.05 -8.08
N MET A 291 -20.51 4.12 -8.52
CA MET A 291 -20.01 5.25 -9.31
C MET A 291 -20.48 5.24 -10.76
N VAL A 292 -20.34 4.09 -11.43
CA VAL A 292 -20.49 4.02 -12.90
C VAL A 292 -21.51 2.99 -13.35
N GLY A 293 -22.17 2.29 -12.43
CA GLY A 293 -23.15 1.24 -12.74
C GLY A 293 -22.51 -0.02 -13.34
N ASP A 294 -21.21 -0.22 -13.13
CA ASP A 294 -20.41 -1.34 -13.63
C ASP A 294 -19.37 -1.75 -12.58
N HIS A 295 -18.75 -2.90 -12.75
CA HIS A 295 -17.68 -3.37 -11.87
C HIS A 295 -16.31 -3.25 -12.54
N ALA A 296 -15.25 -3.28 -11.74
CA ALA A 296 -13.91 -3.48 -12.24
C ALA A 296 -13.81 -4.81 -13.02
N ALA A 297 -13.10 -4.82 -14.15
CA ALA A 297 -12.89 -6.03 -14.96
C ALA A 297 -11.95 -7.02 -14.25
N VAL A 298 -10.97 -6.50 -13.49
CA VAL A 298 -10.06 -7.29 -12.66
C VAL A 298 -10.40 -7.04 -11.20
N MET A 299 -10.83 -8.07 -10.49
CA MET A 299 -11.22 -7.99 -9.09
C MET A 299 -10.10 -8.55 -8.21
N GLY A 300 -9.46 -7.65 -7.46
CA GLY A 300 -8.41 -8.02 -6.50
C GLY A 300 -8.99 -8.65 -5.24
N LEU A 301 -8.23 -9.58 -4.68
CA LEU A 301 -8.46 -10.26 -3.41
C LEU A 301 -7.14 -10.27 -2.63
N ASP A 302 -7.22 -10.42 -1.32
CA ASP A 302 -6.05 -10.75 -0.51
C ASP A 302 -6.30 -11.99 0.35
N SER A 303 -5.27 -12.76 0.60
CA SER A 303 -5.35 -13.92 1.50
C SER A 303 -5.74 -13.54 2.94
N LEU A 304 -5.63 -12.24 3.32
CA LEU A 304 -6.15 -11.70 4.58
C LEU A 304 -7.67 -11.92 4.75
N ALA A 305 -8.41 -11.98 3.65
CA ALA A 305 -9.84 -12.31 3.71
C ALA A 305 -10.10 -13.72 4.28
N LEU A 306 -9.16 -14.66 4.06
CA LEU A 306 -9.24 -16.02 4.59
C LEU A 306 -8.84 -16.12 6.07
N THR A 307 -8.19 -15.11 6.62
CA THR A 307 -7.74 -15.06 8.02
C THR A 307 -8.73 -14.33 8.94
N GLY A 308 -9.77 -13.72 8.39
CA GLY A 308 -10.73 -12.91 9.11
C GLY A 308 -10.36 -11.41 9.26
N ASN A 309 -9.25 -10.97 8.66
CA ASN A 309 -8.83 -9.56 8.74
C ASN A 309 -9.61 -8.65 7.78
N GLU A 310 -9.95 -9.13 6.60
CA GLU A 310 -10.67 -8.33 5.59
C GLU A 310 -12.09 -8.81 5.34
N LEU A 311 -12.43 -10.02 5.75
CA LEU A 311 -13.76 -10.62 5.64
C LEU A 311 -14.13 -11.28 6.97
N ALA A 312 -15.30 -10.97 7.50
CA ALA A 312 -15.81 -11.56 8.74
C ALA A 312 -17.03 -12.46 8.48
N LEU A 313 -17.18 -13.48 9.27
CA LEU A 313 -18.41 -14.29 9.32
C LEU A 313 -19.42 -13.64 10.27
N THR A 314 -20.67 -13.57 9.86
CA THR A 314 -21.78 -13.23 10.75
C THR A 314 -21.99 -14.35 11.78
N ASP A 315 -22.72 -14.07 12.86
CA ASP A 315 -22.99 -15.09 13.89
C ASP A 315 -23.87 -16.23 13.36
N ASP A 316 -24.78 -15.92 12.42
CA ASP A 316 -25.58 -16.93 11.72
C ASP A 316 -24.72 -17.83 10.82
N GLU A 317 -23.76 -17.25 10.06
CA GLU A 317 -22.80 -18.02 9.26
C GLU A 317 -21.93 -18.94 10.15
N LYS A 318 -21.43 -18.41 11.28
CA LYS A 318 -20.68 -19.21 12.27
C LYS A 318 -21.52 -20.35 12.83
N ALA A 319 -22.79 -20.09 13.19
CA ALA A 319 -23.70 -21.09 13.70
C ALA A 319 -24.01 -22.21 12.69
N ARG A 320 -24.01 -21.87 11.39
CA ARG A 320 -24.17 -22.83 10.29
C ARG A 320 -22.88 -23.55 9.90
N GLY A 321 -21.73 -23.19 10.52
CA GLY A 321 -20.42 -23.77 10.22
C GLY A 321 -19.81 -23.31 8.91
N VAL A 322 -20.24 -22.16 8.34
CA VAL A 322 -19.65 -21.56 7.13
C VAL A 322 -18.21 -21.20 7.39
N THR A 323 -17.33 -21.49 6.45
CA THR A 323 -15.91 -21.08 6.49
C THR A 323 -15.70 -19.75 5.74
N LEU A 324 -14.61 -19.03 6.05
CA LEU A 324 -14.23 -17.83 5.30
C LEU A 324 -13.95 -18.15 3.82
N SER A 325 -13.38 -19.33 3.56
CA SER A 325 -13.15 -19.86 2.21
C SER A 325 -14.45 -20.03 1.43
N GLU A 326 -15.49 -20.59 2.06
CA GLU A 326 -16.82 -20.73 1.45
C GLU A 326 -17.48 -19.38 1.22
N LYS A 327 -17.41 -18.48 2.18
CA LYS A 327 -17.98 -17.13 2.04
C LYS A 327 -17.30 -16.35 0.91
N LEU A 328 -15.97 -16.33 0.88
CA LEU A 328 -15.23 -15.62 -0.17
C LEU A 328 -15.50 -16.21 -1.56
N ALA A 329 -15.49 -17.54 -1.70
CA ALA A 329 -15.84 -18.23 -2.93
C ALA A 329 -17.29 -17.93 -3.38
N GLY A 330 -18.23 -17.89 -2.43
CA GLY A 330 -19.64 -17.53 -2.67
C GLY A 330 -19.84 -16.11 -3.21
N ILE A 331 -18.94 -15.18 -2.86
CA ILE A 331 -18.95 -13.80 -3.37
C ILE A 331 -18.37 -13.75 -4.79
N TYR A 332 -17.21 -14.38 -5.03
CA TYR A 332 -16.43 -14.14 -6.25
C TYR A 332 -16.68 -15.12 -7.39
N ILE A 333 -17.09 -16.37 -7.14
CA ILE A 333 -17.44 -17.31 -8.23
C ILE A 333 -18.58 -16.77 -9.11
N PRO A 334 -19.69 -16.24 -8.55
CA PRO A 334 -20.75 -15.65 -9.37
C PRO A 334 -20.30 -14.47 -10.23
N ALA A 335 -19.37 -13.64 -9.72
CA ALA A 335 -18.79 -12.52 -10.46
C ALA A 335 -17.89 -13.01 -11.60
N ALA A 336 -17.01 -13.98 -11.34
CA ALA A 336 -16.15 -14.59 -12.35
C ALA A 336 -16.98 -15.25 -13.47
N LYS A 337 -18.07 -15.94 -13.14
CA LYS A 337 -19.00 -16.52 -14.14
C LYS A 337 -19.70 -15.45 -15.00
N LYS A 338 -19.73 -14.18 -14.57
CA LYS A 338 -20.24 -13.04 -15.34
C LYS A 338 -19.14 -12.32 -16.13
N GLY A 339 -17.87 -12.75 -16.02
CA GLY A 339 -16.75 -12.23 -16.79
C GLY A 339 -15.70 -11.48 -15.97
N ALA A 340 -15.82 -11.40 -14.64
CA ALA A 340 -14.76 -10.83 -13.80
C ALA A 340 -13.50 -11.72 -13.82
N ILE A 341 -12.33 -11.09 -13.87
CA ILE A 341 -11.03 -11.73 -13.75
C ILE A 341 -10.57 -11.58 -12.30
N LEU A 342 -10.17 -12.68 -11.66
CA LEU A 342 -9.75 -12.65 -10.26
C LEU A 342 -8.22 -12.60 -10.13
N THR A 343 -7.73 -11.74 -9.23
CA THR A 343 -6.32 -11.72 -8.81
C THR A 343 -6.22 -11.71 -7.29
N MET A 344 -5.26 -12.48 -6.73
CA MET A 344 -5.07 -12.58 -5.27
C MET A 344 -3.64 -12.26 -4.88
N SER A 345 -3.48 -11.25 -4.04
CA SER A 345 -2.24 -10.94 -3.32
C SER A 345 -2.17 -11.67 -1.98
N MET A 346 -1.00 -11.64 -1.35
CA MET A 346 -0.78 -12.24 -0.04
C MET A 346 -0.04 -11.26 0.89
N HIS A 347 -0.75 -10.64 1.82
CA HIS A 347 -0.16 -9.95 2.96
C HIS A 347 0.01 -10.96 4.11
N LEU A 348 1.11 -11.68 4.05
CA LEU A 348 1.38 -12.83 4.93
C LEU A 348 1.65 -12.40 6.37
N PRO A 349 1.08 -13.09 7.38
CA PRO A 349 1.46 -12.86 8.77
C PRO A 349 2.91 -13.27 9.02
N ASN A 350 3.55 -12.74 10.06
CA ASN A 350 4.84 -13.23 10.50
C ASN A 350 4.66 -14.63 11.13
N PHE A 351 5.14 -15.67 10.45
CA PHE A 351 4.94 -17.06 10.88
C PHE A 351 5.69 -17.42 12.17
N ALA A 352 6.73 -16.66 12.54
CA ALA A 352 7.39 -16.84 13.84
C ALA A 352 6.52 -16.32 14.98
N GLU A 353 5.64 -15.35 14.75
CA GLU A 353 4.62 -14.93 15.72
C GLU A 353 3.45 -15.91 15.77
N VAL A 354 2.96 -16.34 14.60
CA VAL A 354 1.87 -17.33 14.50
C VAL A 354 2.22 -18.60 15.28
N ALA A 355 3.46 -19.10 15.13
CA ALA A 355 3.93 -20.31 15.82
C ALA A 355 3.92 -20.21 17.35
N LYS A 356 3.95 -18.99 17.91
CA LYS A 356 3.90 -18.75 19.37
C LYS A 356 2.48 -18.67 19.91
N ARG A 357 1.48 -18.55 19.05
CA ARG A 357 0.07 -18.41 19.46
C ARG A 357 -0.53 -19.77 19.79
N PRO A 358 -1.48 -19.84 20.75
CA PRO A 358 -2.27 -21.06 20.98
C PRO A 358 -3.04 -21.44 19.72
N LYS A 359 -3.05 -22.71 19.37
CA LYS A 359 -3.90 -23.23 18.29
C LYS A 359 -5.37 -23.15 18.71
N ILE A 360 -6.23 -22.68 17.81
CA ILE A 360 -7.69 -22.64 17.99
C ILE A 360 -8.27 -23.90 17.34
N ASN A 361 -8.92 -24.75 18.11
CA ASN A 361 -9.46 -26.04 17.64
C ASN A 361 -8.42 -26.88 16.86
N GLY A 362 -7.17 -26.88 17.34
CA GLY A 362 -6.07 -27.63 16.72
C GLY A 362 -5.47 -26.98 15.46
N LYS A 363 -5.98 -25.86 14.98
CA LYS A 363 -5.48 -25.11 13.81
C LYS A 363 -4.67 -23.89 14.26
N TYR A 364 -3.70 -23.48 13.44
CA TYR A 364 -2.95 -22.24 13.65
C TYR A 364 -3.87 -21.02 13.52
N ASP A 365 -3.65 -20.04 14.38
CA ASP A 365 -4.34 -18.74 14.32
C ASP A 365 -3.54 -17.75 13.46
N PHE A 366 -4.01 -17.55 12.23
CA PHE A 366 -3.41 -16.62 11.26
C PHE A 366 -4.02 -15.21 11.33
N SER A 367 -4.89 -14.91 12.28
CA SER A 367 -5.47 -13.58 12.43
C SER A 367 -4.43 -12.53 12.78
N GLY A 368 -4.78 -11.26 12.61
CA GLY A 368 -3.88 -10.12 12.83
C GLY A 368 -3.00 -9.82 11.61
N TYR A 369 -2.48 -8.60 11.58
CA TYR A 369 -1.68 -8.07 10.48
C TYR A 369 -0.23 -7.90 10.94
N SER A 370 0.70 -8.65 10.38
CA SER A 370 2.12 -8.60 10.77
C SER A 370 3.14 -8.79 9.63
N PRO A 371 2.83 -8.46 8.36
CA PRO A 371 3.81 -8.57 7.26
C PRO A 371 5.01 -7.63 7.45
N ASN A 372 4.83 -6.54 8.18
CA ASN A 372 5.86 -5.53 8.47
C ASN A 372 6.71 -5.85 9.73
N ASN A 373 6.44 -6.94 10.41
CA ASN A 373 7.36 -7.41 11.45
C ASN A 373 8.51 -8.16 10.81
N LEU A 374 9.68 -7.54 10.77
CA LEU A 374 10.89 -8.05 10.09
C LEU A 374 11.69 -9.05 10.95
N GLU A 375 11.28 -9.29 12.21
CA GLU A 375 12.00 -10.17 13.10
C GLU A 375 11.82 -11.65 12.78
N GLY A 376 12.81 -12.46 13.15
CA GLY A 376 12.71 -13.90 13.21
C GLY A 376 13.22 -14.64 11.97
N SER A 377 13.86 -13.96 10.99
CA SER A 377 14.43 -14.61 9.77
C SER A 377 13.43 -15.59 9.13
N VAL A 378 12.22 -15.09 8.91
CA VAL A 378 11.05 -15.94 8.59
C VAL A 378 11.25 -16.75 7.32
N VAL A 379 11.81 -16.14 6.24
CA VAL A 379 11.97 -16.82 4.94
C VAL A 379 12.81 -18.10 5.08
N GLN A 380 13.95 -18.04 5.77
CA GLN A 380 14.81 -19.20 5.96
C GLN A 380 14.10 -20.33 6.72
N ARG A 381 13.26 -19.97 7.67
CA ARG A 381 12.58 -20.91 8.56
C ARG A 381 11.32 -21.55 7.96
N ILE A 382 10.67 -20.89 6.99
CA ILE A 382 9.52 -21.45 6.28
C ILE A 382 9.90 -22.30 5.07
N LEU A 383 11.15 -22.22 4.58
CA LEU A 383 11.65 -23.09 3.53
C LEU A 383 11.68 -24.57 3.97
N PRO A 384 11.67 -25.53 3.03
CA PRO A 384 11.76 -26.96 3.37
C PRO A 384 12.95 -27.28 4.27
N GLY A 385 12.68 -27.95 5.41
CA GLY A 385 13.67 -28.24 6.44
C GLY A 385 13.75 -27.20 7.56
N GLY A 386 13.14 -26.04 7.40
CA GLY A 386 13.03 -25.04 8.45
C GLY A 386 11.91 -25.39 9.46
N ASP A 387 12.03 -24.86 10.68
CA ASP A 387 11.14 -25.16 11.83
C ASP A 387 9.74 -24.54 11.68
N LEU A 388 9.56 -23.53 10.83
CA LEU A 388 8.28 -22.91 10.53
C LEU A 388 7.63 -23.44 9.23
N ASN A 389 8.23 -24.39 8.54
CA ASN A 389 7.69 -24.91 7.28
C ASN A 389 6.28 -25.52 7.46
N GLU A 390 6.03 -26.23 8.57
CA GLU A 390 4.69 -26.78 8.87
C GLU A 390 3.64 -25.67 9.00
N VAL A 391 3.97 -24.58 9.72
CA VAL A 391 3.06 -23.42 9.90
C VAL A 391 2.74 -22.77 8.56
N TYR A 392 3.76 -22.59 7.72
CA TYR A 392 3.60 -22.02 6.38
C TYR A 392 2.75 -22.92 5.47
N ARG A 393 3.01 -24.22 5.48
CA ARG A 393 2.19 -25.18 4.72
C ARG A 393 0.72 -25.13 5.14
N ALA A 394 0.44 -25.03 6.45
CA ALA A 394 -0.94 -24.89 6.94
C ALA A 394 -1.61 -23.60 6.42
N TYR A 395 -0.85 -22.51 6.21
CA TYR A 395 -1.35 -21.30 5.55
C TYR A 395 -1.65 -21.55 4.07
N LEU A 396 -0.74 -22.20 3.36
CA LEU A 396 -0.96 -22.56 1.96
C LEU A 396 -2.12 -23.56 1.79
N ASP A 397 -2.37 -24.42 2.78
CA ASP A 397 -3.54 -25.32 2.78
C ASP A 397 -4.86 -24.54 2.86
N MET A 398 -4.88 -23.45 3.62
CA MET A 398 -6.03 -22.53 3.69
C MET A 398 -6.27 -21.84 2.33
N VAL A 399 -5.21 -21.35 1.68
CA VAL A 399 -5.29 -20.77 0.32
C VAL A 399 -5.77 -21.83 -0.69
N ALA A 400 -5.24 -23.06 -0.59
CA ALA A 400 -5.60 -24.18 -1.47
C ALA A 400 -7.06 -24.61 -1.26
N GLU A 401 -7.62 -24.51 -0.06
CA GLU A 401 -9.04 -24.79 0.17
C GLU A 401 -9.92 -23.80 -0.60
N PHE A 402 -9.56 -22.51 -0.60
CA PHE A 402 -10.28 -21.48 -1.34
C PHE A 402 -10.15 -21.68 -2.86
N ASP A 403 -8.92 -21.79 -3.37
CA ASP A 403 -8.68 -21.90 -4.80
C ASP A 403 -9.22 -23.24 -5.38
N GLY A 404 -9.24 -24.31 -4.59
CA GLY A 404 -9.89 -25.55 -4.98
C GLY A 404 -11.40 -25.39 -5.27
N LYS A 405 -12.08 -24.44 -4.61
CA LYS A 405 -13.47 -24.08 -4.92
C LYS A 405 -13.57 -23.31 -6.24
N LEU A 406 -12.59 -22.41 -6.51
CA LEU A 406 -12.49 -21.72 -7.80
C LEU A 406 -12.24 -22.73 -8.93
N GLN A 407 -11.27 -23.62 -8.75
CA GLN A 407 -10.95 -24.67 -9.74
C GLN A 407 -12.16 -25.57 -10.03
N ALA A 408 -12.87 -26.02 -9.00
CA ALA A 408 -14.07 -26.83 -9.15
C ALA A 408 -15.20 -26.09 -9.89
N ALA A 409 -15.14 -24.77 -9.93
CA ALA A 409 -16.06 -23.91 -10.66
C ALA A 409 -15.49 -23.45 -12.02
N ASP A 410 -14.38 -24.00 -12.52
CA ASP A 410 -13.67 -23.56 -13.72
C ASP A 410 -13.37 -22.05 -13.72
N VAL A 411 -12.93 -21.51 -12.60
CA VAL A 411 -12.56 -20.10 -12.43
C VAL A 411 -11.05 -19.99 -12.30
N PRO A 412 -10.35 -19.35 -13.24
CA PRO A 412 -8.92 -19.11 -13.13
C PRO A 412 -8.62 -17.98 -12.14
N LEU A 413 -7.42 -18.02 -11.54
CA LEU A 413 -6.92 -17.03 -10.58
C LEU A 413 -5.54 -16.53 -10.98
N ILE A 414 -5.29 -15.22 -10.99
CA ILE A 414 -3.96 -14.65 -11.04
C ILE A 414 -3.46 -14.58 -9.60
N PHE A 415 -2.47 -15.43 -9.25
CA PHE A 415 -1.95 -15.55 -7.90
C PHE A 415 -0.63 -14.77 -7.76
N ARG A 416 -0.57 -13.81 -6.84
CA ARG A 416 0.50 -12.84 -6.67
C ARG A 416 1.08 -12.87 -5.24
N PRO A 417 1.88 -13.90 -4.89
CA PRO A 417 2.51 -13.98 -3.59
C PRO A 417 3.78 -13.10 -3.51
N PHE A 418 4.15 -12.69 -2.29
CA PHE A 418 5.43 -12.02 -1.99
C PHE A 418 5.73 -10.78 -2.84
N HIS A 419 4.70 -9.95 -3.09
CA HIS A 419 4.84 -8.69 -3.83
C HIS A 419 5.78 -7.71 -3.13
N GLU A 420 6.22 -6.65 -3.83
CA GLU A 420 7.08 -5.57 -3.30
C GLU A 420 8.36 -6.09 -2.62
N ASN A 421 8.92 -7.18 -3.13
CA ASN A 421 10.01 -7.94 -2.52
C ASN A 421 11.38 -7.22 -2.52
N ASN A 422 11.52 -6.19 -3.30
CA ASN A 422 12.74 -5.35 -3.37
C ASN A 422 12.75 -4.23 -2.31
N GLY A 423 11.63 -4.05 -1.59
CA GLY A 423 11.53 -3.09 -0.49
C GLY A 423 12.05 -3.63 0.83
N SER A 424 12.03 -2.78 1.86
CA SER A 424 12.52 -3.07 3.21
C SER A 424 11.42 -3.24 4.26
N TRP A 425 10.14 -3.18 3.86
CA TRP A 425 9.01 -3.10 4.80
C TRP A 425 8.32 -4.44 5.07
N PHE A 426 8.53 -5.46 4.25
CA PHE A 426 7.99 -6.79 4.47
C PHE A 426 9.06 -7.78 4.91
N TRP A 427 8.69 -8.79 5.73
CA TRP A 427 9.64 -9.82 6.20
C TRP A 427 10.16 -10.74 5.07
N TRP A 428 9.57 -10.69 3.87
CA TRP A 428 10.08 -11.34 2.63
C TRP A 428 10.84 -10.37 1.72
N GLY A 429 11.02 -9.13 2.14
CA GLY A 429 11.70 -8.08 1.38
C GLY A 429 13.22 -8.18 1.39
N ALA A 430 13.85 -7.29 0.65
CA ALA A 430 15.30 -7.29 0.42
C ALA A 430 16.13 -7.08 1.70
N SER A 431 15.59 -6.41 2.71
CA SER A 431 16.22 -6.25 4.03
C SER A 431 16.22 -7.51 4.90
N SER A 432 15.37 -8.50 4.58
CA SER A 432 15.07 -9.64 5.45
C SER A 432 15.54 -10.98 4.91
N CYS A 433 15.75 -11.09 3.60
CA CYS A 433 16.23 -12.32 2.96
C CYS A 433 17.06 -12.04 1.70
N THR A 434 17.94 -12.97 1.40
CA THR A 434 18.78 -12.93 0.19
C THR A 434 17.95 -13.15 -1.08
N PRO A 435 18.44 -12.77 -2.27
CA PRO A 435 17.76 -13.05 -3.53
C PRO A 435 17.43 -14.53 -3.76
N SER A 436 18.36 -15.45 -3.44
CA SER A 436 18.11 -16.87 -3.61
C SER A 436 17.09 -17.44 -2.63
N GLU A 437 17.06 -16.97 -1.39
CA GLU A 437 16.04 -17.35 -0.40
C GLU A 437 14.64 -16.91 -0.85
N TYR A 438 14.52 -15.66 -1.34
CA TYR A 438 13.28 -15.16 -1.91
C TYR A 438 12.83 -15.98 -3.13
N LYS A 439 13.73 -16.20 -4.12
CA LYS A 439 13.42 -17.02 -5.30
C LYS A 439 12.94 -18.41 -4.89
N ASN A 440 13.62 -19.04 -3.93
CA ASN A 440 13.31 -20.39 -3.49
C ASN A 440 11.99 -20.50 -2.72
N ILE A 441 11.63 -19.50 -1.90
CA ILE A 441 10.30 -19.52 -1.24
C ILE A 441 9.16 -19.31 -2.24
N PHE A 442 9.35 -18.45 -3.23
CA PHE A 442 8.37 -18.25 -4.31
C PHE A 442 8.18 -19.56 -5.10
N ARG A 443 9.26 -20.18 -5.55
CA ARG A 443 9.26 -21.46 -6.29
C ARG A 443 8.60 -22.58 -5.48
N TYR A 444 8.96 -22.69 -4.20
CA TYR A 444 8.36 -23.66 -3.29
C TYR A 444 6.86 -23.47 -3.16
N THR A 445 6.38 -22.23 -3.07
CA THR A 445 4.95 -21.90 -2.99
C THR A 445 4.21 -22.33 -4.24
N VAL A 446 4.76 -22.01 -5.43
CA VAL A 446 4.20 -22.44 -6.72
C VAL A 446 4.10 -23.97 -6.79
N GLU A 447 5.20 -24.66 -6.49
CA GLU A 447 5.24 -26.14 -6.56
C GLU A 447 4.32 -26.79 -5.53
N TYR A 448 4.19 -26.20 -4.34
CA TYR A 448 3.28 -26.73 -3.33
C TYR A 448 1.81 -26.63 -3.78
N LEU A 449 1.39 -25.49 -4.29
CA LEU A 449 0.01 -25.30 -4.75
C LEU A 449 -0.27 -26.09 -6.04
N ARG A 450 0.62 -25.99 -7.03
CA ARG A 450 0.48 -26.65 -8.33
C ARG A 450 0.64 -28.18 -8.24
N ASP A 451 1.77 -28.64 -7.67
CA ASP A 451 2.19 -30.06 -7.80
C ASP A 451 1.74 -30.92 -6.61
N VAL A 452 1.65 -30.33 -5.38
CA VAL A 452 1.23 -31.06 -4.18
C VAL A 452 -0.27 -30.95 -3.97
N LYS A 453 -0.86 -29.76 -4.16
CA LYS A 453 -2.31 -29.54 -4.00
C LYS A 453 -3.11 -29.80 -5.28
N GLY A 454 -2.47 -29.87 -6.44
CA GLY A 454 -3.11 -30.16 -7.73
C GLY A 454 -3.99 -29.01 -8.22
N LEU A 455 -3.59 -27.77 -7.91
CA LEU A 455 -4.28 -26.56 -8.36
C LEU A 455 -3.70 -26.11 -9.70
N HIS A 456 -4.47 -26.28 -10.75
CA HIS A 456 -4.07 -26.05 -12.14
C HIS A 456 -4.80 -24.86 -12.79
N ASN A 457 -5.48 -24.03 -11.99
CA ASN A 457 -6.23 -22.87 -12.44
C ASN A 457 -5.52 -21.53 -12.13
N MET A 458 -4.24 -21.56 -11.73
CA MET A 458 -3.49 -20.36 -11.37
C MET A 458 -2.59 -19.86 -12.50
N LEU A 459 -2.54 -18.53 -12.71
CA LEU A 459 -1.46 -17.79 -13.35
C LEU A 459 -0.63 -17.12 -12.26
N TYR A 460 0.68 -17.31 -12.27
CA TYR A 460 1.57 -16.81 -11.22
C TYR A 460 2.15 -15.46 -11.60
N ALA A 461 1.97 -14.46 -10.73
CA ALA A 461 2.42 -13.09 -10.93
C ALA A 461 3.58 -12.72 -10.00
N TYR A 462 4.59 -12.07 -10.56
CA TYR A 462 5.71 -11.46 -9.84
C TYR A 462 5.63 -9.95 -9.95
N SER A 463 5.68 -9.21 -8.82
CA SER A 463 5.53 -7.76 -8.77
C SER A 463 6.44 -7.12 -7.73
N PRO A 464 7.62 -6.63 -8.11
CA PRO A 464 8.42 -5.75 -7.24
C PRO A 464 7.81 -4.37 -7.12
N GLY A 465 8.20 -3.59 -6.09
CA GLY A 465 7.85 -2.18 -5.96
C GLY A 465 8.63 -1.31 -6.95
N GLY A 466 7.95 -0.35 -7.56
CA GLY A 466 8.56 0.68 -8.40
C GLY A 466 9.07 1.89 -7.60
N PRO A 467 9.85 2.79 -8.25
CA PRO A 467 10.25 2.76 -9.66
C PRO A 467 11.33 1.72 -9.97
N LEU A 468 11.31 1.19 -11.21
CA LEU A 468 12.31 0.28 -11.74
C LEU A 468 13.06 0.98 -12.89
N VAL A 469 14.37 0.86 -12.91
CA VAL A 469 15.19 1.64 -13.84
C VAL A 469 15.60 0.82 -15.07
N ASP A 470 15.87 -0.48 -14.86
CA ASP A 470 16.30 -1.37 -15.93
C ASP A 470 15.93 -2.85 -15.68
N GLU A 471 16.25 -3.70 -16.65
CA GLU A 471 16.03 -5.16 -16.56
C GLU A 471 16.80 -5.80 -15.39
N ALA A 472 17.97 -5.28 -15.01
CA ALA A 472 18.77 -5.87 -13.93
C ALA A 472 18.10 -5.69 -12.56
N ASP A 473 17.47 -4.53 -12.32
CA ASP A 473 16.66 -4.31 -11.12
C ASP A 473 15.54 -5.35 -11.02
N TYR A 474 14.88 -5.63 -12.14
CA TYR A 474 13.80 -6.61 -12.20
C TYR A 474 14.29 -8.05 -11.98
N LEU A 475 15.43 -8.41 -12.56
CA LEU A 475 16.02 -9.76 -12.49
C LEU A 475 16.58 -10.13 -11.11
N SER A 476 16.93 -9.17 -10.28
CA SER A 476 17.68 -9.43 -9.04
C SER A 476 17.00 -10.49 -8.16
N ARG A 477 15.66 -10.49 -8.12
CA ARG A 477 14.85 -11.43 -7.33
C ARG A 477 13.85 -12.25 -8.16
N TYR A 478 13.90 -12.17 -9.47
CA TYR A 478 12.98 -12.86 -10.37
C TYR A 478 13.07 -14.38 -10.22
N PRO A 479 11.95 -15.10 -9.92
CA PRO A 479 11.96 -16.55 -9.67
C PRO A 479 12.29 -17.41 -10.89
N GLY A 480 12.23 -16.86 -12.10
CA GLY A 480 12.50 -17.54 -13.36
C GLY A 480 11.26 -17.82 -14.20
N ASP A 481 11.45 -17.94 -15.50
CA ASP A 481 10.37 -18.08 -16.50
C ASP A 481 9.50 -19.34 -16.31
N ALA A 482 10.02 -20.38 -15.63
CA ALA A 482 9.27 -21.58 -15.29
C ALA A 482 8.28 -21.41 -14.15
N PHE A 483 8.27 -20.25 -13.49
CA PHE A 483 7.45 -19.97 -12.29
C PHE A 483 6.56 -18.74 -12.40
N ILE A 484 6.67 -17.96 -13.47
CA ILE A 484 5.96 -16.69 -13.64
C ILE A 484 5.22 -16.69 -14.97
N ASP A 485 3.97 -16.25 -14.96
CA ASP A 485 3.11 -16.02 -16.13
C ASP A 485 2.84 -14.52 -16.34
N VAL A 486 2.75 -13.74 -15.25
CA VAL A 486 2.44 -12.32 -15.27
C VAL A 486 3.59 -11.53 -14.63
N ILE A 487 4.10 -10.57 -15.38
CA ILE A 487 5.18 -9.65 -15.01
C ILE A 487 4.52 -8.34 -14.58
N GLY A 488 4.57 -8.02 -13.28
CA GLY A 488 3.91 -6.87 -12.70
C GLY A 488 4.86 -5.94 -11.96
N PHE A 489 4.33 -4.84 -11.47
CA PHE A 489 4.96 -3.97 -10.49
C PHE A 489 3.90 -3.18 -9.72
N ASP A 490 4.27 -2.69 -8.53
CA ASP A 490 3.40 -1.90 -7.65
C ASP A 490 4.01 -0.51 -7.49
N MET A 491 3.25 0.57 -7.74
CA MET A 491 3.77 1.93 -7.65
C MET A 491 2.67 2.95 -7.31
N TYR A 492 2.82 3.63 -6.17
CA TYR A 492 1.84 4.61 -5.67
C TYR A 492 2.32 6.04 -5.85
N HIS A 493 1.41 6.92 -6.27
CA HIS A 493 1.64 8.35 -6.38
C HIS A 493 1.36 9.02 -5.03
N ARG A 494 2.41 9.15 -4.22
CA ARG A 494 2.31 9.76 -2.90
C ARG A 494 2.29 11.28 -3.02
N ASP A 495 1.34 11.90 -2.31
CA ASP A 495 1.16 13.35 -2.24
C ASP A 495 1.27 14.05 -3.62
N PRO A 496 0.42 13.69 -4.60
CA PRO A 496 0.54 14.18 -5.97
C PRO A 496 0.63 15.70 -6.05
N ALA A 497 1.66 16.20 -6.75
CA ALA A 497 1.79 17.61 -7.08
C ALA A 497 1.51 17.83 -8.58
N LYS A 498 1.10 19.06 -8.96
CA LYS A 498 0.66 19.34 -10.33
C LYS A 498 1.75 19.09 -11.37
N GLU A 499 3.00 19.37 -11.02
CA GLU A 499 4.15 19.34 -11.93
C GLU A 499 5.24 18.40 -11.44
N ASP A 500 4.87 17.34 -10.70
CA ASP A 500 5.81 16.29 -10.31
C ASP A 500 6.13 15.33 -11.48
N MET A 501 7.21 14.59 -11.33
CA MET A 501 7.73 13.64 -12.33
C MET A 501 7.21 12.22 -12.15
N TRP A 502 6.22 12.00 -11.28
CA TRP A 502 5.75 10.64 -11.00
C TRP A 502 5.21 9.94 -12.25
N MET A 503 4.43 10.66 -13.07
CA MET A 503 3.83 10.10 -14.29
C MET A 503 4.89 9.67 -15.31
N GLU A 504 6.01 10.38 -15.41
CA GLU A 504 7.15 10.04 -16.25
C GLU A 504 7.91 8.82 -15.70
N GLY A 505 8.18 8.77 -14.40
CA GLY A 505 8.78 7.62 -13.74
C GLY A 505 7.88 6.37 -13.82
N PHE A 506 6.56 6.54 -13.72
CA PHE A 506 5.58 5.49 -13.91
C PHE A 506 5.62 4.92 -15.35
N ALA A 507 5.67 5.80 -16.35
CA ALA A 507 5.80 5.39 -17.75
C ALA A 507 7.13 4.67 -18.04
N GLN A 508 8.25 5.14 -17.47
CA GLN A 508 9.55 4.47 -17.60
C GLN A 508 9.55 3.08 -16.96
N THR A 509 8.98 2.94 -15.77
CA THR A 509 8.84 1.63 -15.09
C THR A 509 7.99 0.68 -15.93
N MET A 510 6.86 1.16 -16.49
CA MET A 510 6.03 0.35 -17.39
C MET A 510 6.80 -0.11 -18.63
N GLN A 511 7.61 0.74 -19.24
CA GLN A 511 8.42 0.36 -20.40
C GLN A 511 9.40 -0.79 -20.05
N VAL A 512 10.09 -0.70 -18.91
CA VAL A 512 10.99 -1.78 -18.44
C VAL A 512 10.22 -3.10 -18.28
N VAL A 513 9.05 -3.04 -17.64
CA VAL A 513 8.21 -4.21 -17.36
C VAL A 513 7.62 -4.80 -18.65
N ALA A 514 7.12 -3.97 -19.56
CA ALA A 514 6.58 -4.41 -20.85
C ALA A 514 7.65 -5.09 -21.73
N ASP A 515 8.84 -4.47 -21.85
CA ASP A 515 9.95 -5.03 -22.61
C ASP A 515 10.43 -6.36 -22.03
N PHE A 516 10.49 -6.45 -20.70
CA PHE A 516 10.84 -7.67 -19.98
C PHE A 516 9.84 -8.80 -20.24
N ALA A 517 8.54 -8.49 -20.17
CA ALA A 517 7.45 -9.44 -20.41
C ALA A 517 7.43 -9.90 -21.87
N LYS A 518 7.59 -8.98 -22.82
CA LYS A 518 7.61 -9.26 -24.26
C LYS A 518 8.77 -10.20 -24.64
N LYS A 519 9.97 -9.92 -24.12
CA LYS A 519 11.17 -10.77 -24.34
C LYS A 519 10.97 -12.20 -23.87
N ARG A 520 10.09 -12.45 -22.88
CA ARG A 520 9.86 -13.75 -22.25
C ARG A 520 8.51 -14.38 -22.57
N ASP A 521 7.77 -13.79 -23.51
CA ASP A 521 6.41 -14.24 -23.88
C ASP A 521 5.44 -14.27 -22.69
N LYS A 522 5.54 -13.30 -21.76
CA LYS A 522 4.69 -13.16 -20.58
C LYS A 522 3.66 -12.02 -20.74
N VAL A 523 2.73 -11.93 -19.81
CA VAL A 523 1.78 -10.80 -19.69
C VAL A 523 2.40 -9.73 -18.84
N ALA A 524 2.30 -8.44 -19.25
CA ALA A 524 2.66 -7.30 -18.40
C ALA A 524 1.44 -6.65 -17.77
N ALA A 525 1.57 -6.14 -16.53
CA ALA A 525 0.49 -5.47 -15.82
C ALA A 525 1.01 -4.49 -14.75
N VAL A 526 0.21 -3.47 -14.43
CA VAL A 526 0.34 -2.67 -13.22
C VAL A 526 -0.49 -3.34 -12.12
N THR A 527 0.18 -4.04 -11.22
CA THR A 527 -0.48 -4.92 -10.26
C THR A 527 -1.02 -4.21 -9.02
N GLU A 528 -0.46 -3.04 -8.69
CA GLU A 528 -1.03 -2.09 -7.73
C GLU A 528 -0.63 -0.66 -8.09
N CYS A 529 -1.58 0.26 -8.00
CA CYS A 529 -1.32 1.68 -8.07
C CYS A 529 -2.41 2.48 -7.36
N GLY A 530 -2.22 3.78 -7.28
CA GLY A 530 -3.18 4.71 -6.70
C GLY A 530 -2.52 5.97 -6.18
N MET A 531 -3.34 6.91 -5.72
CA MET A 531 -2.87 8.13 -5.05
C MET A 531 -2.90 7.94 -3.53
N LEU A 532 -1.92 8.52 -2.87
CA LEU A 532 -1.83 8.61 -1.40
C LEU A 532 -1.55 10.06 -1.00
N TYR A 533 -2.20 10.54 0.05
CA TYR A 533 -1.93 11.85 0.66
C TYR A 533 -1.44 11.65 2.10
N GLY A 534 -0.14 11.82 2.32
CA GLY A 534 0.51 11.46 3.57
C GLY A 534 0.35 9.98 3.89
N ASN A 535 -0.29 9.69 5.02
CA ASN A 535 -0.66 8.33 5.44
C ASN A 535 -2.14 8.02 5.17
N SER A 536 -2.85 8.90 4.47
CA SER A 536 -4.25 8.76 4.12
C SER A 536 -4.39 8.50 2.62
N ALA A 537 -5.54 7.98 2.22
CA ALA A 537 -5.89 7.85 0.83
C ALA A 537 -6.47 9.15 0.27
N LEU A 538 -7.31 9.08 -0.78
CA LEU A 538 -7.85 10.23 -1.48
C LEU A 538 -8.55 11.21 -0.53
N VAL A 539 -8.15 12.49 -0.60
CA VAL A 539 -8.87 13.55 0.10
C VAL A 539 -10.14 13.94 -0.66
N VAL A 540 -11.15 14.40 0.08
CA VAL A 540 -12.42 14.84 -0.54
C VAL A 540 -12.20 16.09 -1.39
N LYS A 541 -11.39 17.05 -0.90
CA LYS A 541 -11.11 18.32 -1.55
C LYS A 541 -9.66 18.72 -1.39
N GLY A 542 -9.14 19.48 -2.36
CA GLY A 542 -7.77 19.99 -2.35
C GLY A 542 -6.78 19.09 -3.11
N ASN A 543 -7.29 18.17 -3.93
CA ASN A 543 -6.44 17.39 -4.82
C ASN A 543 -5.82 18.26 -5.89
N THR A 544 -4.54 18.06 -6.15
CA THR A 544 -3.79 18.84 -7.14
C THR A 544 -3.92 18.27 -8.55
N ARG A 545 -4.17 16.95 -8.69
CA ARG A 545 -4.35 16.24 -9.96
C ARG A 545 -5.76 15.69 -10.10
N LEU A 546 -6.69 16.57 -10.48
CA LEU A 546 -8.11 16.21 -10.60
C LEU A 546 -8.41 15.19 -11.70
N ASP A 547 -7.51 15.05 -12.65
CA ASP A 547 -7.62 14.17 -13.81
C ASP A 547 -6.69 12.94 -13.77
N TRP A 548 -6.25 12.56 -12.58
CA TRP A 548 -5.22 11.54 -12.37
C TRP A 548 -5.46 10.22 -13.13
N TRP A 549 -6.70 9.69 -13.14
CA TRP A 549 -7.00 8.45 -13.88
C TRP A 549 -6.82 8.59 -15.38
N ASN A 550 -7.18 9.74 -15.93
CA ASN A 550 -7.00 10.03 -17.36
C ASN A 550 -5.53 10.26 -17.70
N GLU A 551 -4.77 10.89 -16.80
CA GLU A 551 -3.33 11.06 -16.93
C GLU A 551 -2.60 9.71 -16.87
N ALA A 552 -2.97 8.83 -15.91
CA ALA A 552 -2.45 7.48 -15.78
C ALA A 552 -2.79 6.64 -17.02
N MET A 553 -4.07 6.64 -17.48
CA MET A 553 -4.48 5.91 -18.68
C MET A 553 -3.72 6.36 -19.93
N ALA A 554 -3.48 7.67 -20.09
CA ALA A 554 -2.68 8.20 -21.21
C ALA A 554 -1.22 7.70 -21.21
N ARG A 555 -0.68 7.27 -20.04
CA ARG A 555 0.63 6.65 -19.92
C ARG A 555 0.57 5.12 -20.07
N ILE A 556 -0.52 4.47 -19.65
CA ILE A 556 -0.66 3.01 -19.67
C ILE A 556 -1.05 2.51 -21.07
N ALA A 557 -2.03 3.13 -21.72
CA ALA A 557 -2.60 2.65 -22.98
C ALA A 557 -1.57 2.50 -24.14
N PRO A 558 -0.51 3.35 -24.26
CA PRO A 558 0.54 3.13 -25.23
C PRO A 558 1.51 1.99 -24.92
N GLN A 559 1.47 1.44 -23.70
CA GLN A 559 2.34 0.36 -23.25
C GLN A 559 1.65 -0.99 -23.41
N ASP A 560 2.42 -2.06 -23.59
CA ASP A 560 1.89 -3.44 -23.70
C ASP A 560 1.40 -3.97 -22.32
N MET A 561 0.48 -3.22 -21.63
CA MET A 561 -0.07 -3.57 -20.31
C MET A 561 -1.46 -4.16 -20.40
N ALA A 562 -1.71 -5.32 -19.78
CA ALA A 562 -3.01 -5.96 -19.79
C ALA A 562 -4.03 -5.27 -18.87
N TYR A 563 -3.59 -4.87 -17.67
CA TYR A 563 -4.44 -4.21 -16.69
C TYR A 563 -3.66 -3.29 -15.77
N PHE A 564 -4.38 -2.39 -15.10
CA PHE A 564 -3.89 -1.73 -13.89
C PHE A 564 -4.92 -1.83 -12.79
N LEU A 565 -4.45 -1.97 -11.54
CA LEU A 565 -5.31 -2.19 -10.39
C LEU A 565 -5.10 -1.09 -9.35
N THR A 566 -6.18 -0.40 -8.98
CA THR A 566 -6.18 0.50 -7.83
C THR A 566 -6.45 -0.27 -6.54
N TRP A 567 -5.80 0.17 -5.43
CA TRP A 567 -5.92 -0.54 -4.16
C TRP A 567 -7.31 -0.42 -3.54
N SER A 568 -7.53 -1.17 -2.47
CA SER A 568 -8.80 -1.34 -1.80
C SER A 568 -9.32 -0.05 -1.14
N ASN A 569 -10.62 0.14 -1.18
CA ASN A 569 -11.30 1.07 -0.30
C ASN A 569 -11.56 0.43 1.06
N PHE A 570 -11.19 1.14 2.14
CA PHE A 570 -11.42 0.68 3.50
C PHE A 570 -12.27 1.69 4.26
N ASP A 571 -13.29 1.19 4.97
CA ASP A 571 -14.11 1.96 5.92
C ASP A 571 -14.26 1.11 7.20
N ASP A 572 -13.37 1.34 8.13
CA ASP A 572 -13.55 0.85 9.49
C ASP A 572 -13.39 2.01 10.48
N THR A 573 -13.66 1.76 11.75
CA THR A 573 -13.64 2.81 12.79
C THR A 573 -12.27 3.47 13.00
N ASN A 574 -11.20 2.87 12.49
CA ASN A 574 -9.83 3.33 12.66
C ASN A 574 -9.16 3.70 11.33
N PHE A 575 -9.81 3.43 10.19
CA PHE A 575 -9.16 3.39 8.92
C PHE A 575 -10.12 3.71 7.77
N ASP A 576 -10.03 4.93 7.27
CA ASP A 576 -10.84 5.42 6.18
C ASP A 576 -9.92 5.82 5.03
N GLN A 577 -9.62 4.86 4.16
CA GLN A 577 -8.69 5.04 3.03
C GLN A 577 -9.32 4.56 1.73
N PRO A 578 -10.04 5.43 1.00
CA PRO A 578 -10.42 5.12 -0.36
C PRO A 578 -9.23 5.37 -1.31
N TYR A 579 -8.79 4.36 -2.02
CA TYR A 579 -7.85 4.49 -3.14
C TYR A 579 -8.55 4.75 -4.47
N MET A 580 -9.84 4.50 -4.53
CA MET A 580 -10.73 4.83 -5.61
C MET A 580 -11.77 5.84 -5.12
N VAL A 581 -12.23 6.72 -5.98
CA VAL A 581 -13.32 7.64 -5.68
C VAL A 581 -14.59 6.88 -5.29
N GLU A 582 -15.35 7.46 -4.39
CA GLU A 582 -16.60 6.89 -3.96
C GLU A 582 -17.68 7.97 -3.86
N LYS A 583 -18.87 7.57 -4.21
CA LYS A 583 -20.03 8.46 -4.38
C LYS A 583 -20.47 9.11 -3.06
N LYS A 584 -20.37 8.36 -1.97
CA LYS A 584 -20.78 8.76 -0.64
C LYS A 584 -20.09 10.05 -0.16
N ARG A 585 -18.81 10.26 -0.49
CA ARG A 585 -18.01 11.40 -0.04
C ARG A 585 -18.09 12.61 -0.95
N GLY A 586 -18.55 12.46 -2.17
CA GLY A 586 -18.61 13.55 -3.14
C GLY A 586 -17.24 14.14 -3.45
N GLN A 587 -16.22 13.28 -3.60
CA GLN A 587 -14.84 13.68 -3.87
C GLN A 587 -14.72 14.43 -5.19
N GLU A 588 -13.88 15.47 -5.23
CA GLU A 588 -13.73 16.32 -6.42
C GLU A 588 -13.17 15.60 -7.65
N LEU A 589 -12.53 14.42 -7.48
CA LEU A 589 -12.04 13.58 -8.56
C LEU A 589 -13.13 12.71 -9.23
N ILE A 590 -14.35 12.70 -8.73
CA ILE A 590 -15.44 11.85 -9.23
C ILE A 590 -15.64 11.99 -10.74
N ASN A 591 -15.68 13.22 -11.25
CA ASN A 591 -15.92 13.47 -12.67
C ASN A 591 -14.72 13.04 -13.53
N GLY A 592 -13.49 13.16 -13.04
CA GLY A 592 -12.30 12.63 -13.70
C GLY A 592 -12.34 11.10 -13.82
N PHE A 593 -12.81 10.41 -12.76
CA PHE A 593 -12.99 8.95 -12.80
C PHE A 593 -14.10 8.52 -13.78
N ILE A 594 -15.22 9.27 -13.84
CA ILE A 594 -16.30 9.00 -14.82
C ILE A 594 -15.80 9.25 -16.25
N ASP A 595 -15.01 10.32 -16.47
CA ASP A 595 -14.40 10.57 -17.78
C ASP A 595 -13.43 9.44 -18.16
N PHE A 596 -12.65 8.92 -17.21
CA PHE A 596 -11.82 7.73 -17.38
C PHE A 596 -12.64 6.49 -17.73
N TYR A 597 -13.75 6.22 -17.01
CA TYR A 597 -14.67 5.13 -17.33
C TYR A 597 -15.16 5.20 -18.79
N ASN A 598 -15.45 6.40 -19.28
CA ASN A 598 -15.99 6.62 -20.64
C ASN A 598 -14.92 6.56 -21.74
N LYS A 599 -13.62 6.48 -21.40
CA LYS A 599 -12.55 6.38 -22.43
C LYS A 599 -12.63 5.05 -23.19
N PRO A 600 -12.39 5.07 -24.51
CA PRO A 600 -12.40 3.85 -25.32
C PRO A 600 -11.31 2.84 -24.94
N GLU A 601 -10.19 3.30 -24.36
CA GLU A 601 -9.09 2.46 -23.92
C GLU A 601 -9.41 1.73 -22.59
N SER A 602 -10.26 2.32 -21.75
CA SER A 602 -10.61 1.81 -20.43
C SER A 602 -11.64 0.70 -20.53
N VAL A 603 -11.35 -0.49 -20.01
CA VAL A 603 -12.24 -1.67 -20.05
C VAL A 603 -12.67 -2.06 -18.66
N PHE A 604 -13.97 -1.97 -18.40
CA PHE A 604 -14.64 -2.47 -17.20
C PHE A 604 -15.32 -3.81 -17.46
N MET A 605 -15.95 -4.40 -16.46
CA MET A 605 -16.48 -5.77 -16.57
C MET A 605 -17.52 -5.92 -17.71
N LYS A 606 -18.43 -4.95 -17.87
CA LYS A 606 -19.46 -5.01 -18.93
C LYS A 606 -18.90 -4.85 -20.34
N ASP A 607 -17.73 -4.18 -20.46
CA ASP A 607 -17.03 -3.97 -21.73
C ASP A 607 -16.05 -5.10 -22.05
N SER A 608 -15.70 -5.92 -21.07
CA SER A 608 -14.78 -7.04 -21.22
C SER A 608 -15.35 -8.11 -22.15
N ALA A 609 -14.48 -8.74 -22.95
CA ALA A 609 -14.88 -9.89 -23.75
C ALA A 609 -14.98 -11.15 -22.86
N ASP A 610 -15.82 -12.07 -23.29
CA ASP A 610 -15.91 -13.39 -22.69
C ASP A 610 -14.71 -14.24 -23.14
N PHE A 611 -13.61 -14.19 -22.38
CA PHE A 611 -12.37 -14.90 -22.68
C PHE A 611 -12.54 -16.44 -22.72
N THR A 612 -13.59 -16.98 -22.08
CA THR A 612 -13.85 -18.43 -22.10
C THR A 612 -14.14 -18.98 -23.50
N LYS A 613 -14.48 -18.09 -24.44
CA LYS A 613 -14.69 -18.41 -25.86
C LYS A 613 -13.40 -18.40 -26.71
N ALA A 614 -12.26 -18.06 -26.14
CA ALA A 614 -11.00 -18.12 -26.85
C ALA A 614 -10.61 -19.57 -27.19
N SER A 615 -9.97 -19.75 -28.35
CA SER A 615 -9.44 -21.07 -28.78
C SER A 615 -7.93 -21.09 -28.55
N VAL A 616 -7.51 -21.70 -27.44
CA VAL A 616 -6.12 -21.70 -26.99
C VAL A 616 -5.80 -23.04 -26.36
N THR A 617 -4.56 -23.53 -26.56
CA THR A 617 -4.05 -24.73 -25.90
C THR A 617 -2.95 -24.36 -24.90
N ALA A 618 -2.96 -24.98 -23.71
CA ALA A 618 -1.89 -24.83 -22.74
C ALA A 618 -0.64 -25.62 -23.15
N ALA A 619 0.52 -25.07 -22.83
CA ALA A 619 1.81 -25.75 -22.96
C ALA A 619 2.73 -25.25 -21.82
N ALA A 620 3.77 -26.05 -21.50
CA ALA A 620 4.79 -25.60 -20.56
C ALA A 620 5.60 -24.44 -21.13
N ALA A 621 5.84 -23.41 -20.30
CA ALA A 621 6.74 -22.29 -20.63
C ALA A 621 8.18 -22.77 -20.81
N LYS A 622 8.59 -23.78 -20.01
CA LYS A 622 9.85 -24.48 -20.13
C LYS A 622 9.61 -25.99 -20.09
N GLU A 623 10.10 -26.74 -21.09
CA GLU A 623 9.97 -28.21 -21.11
C GLU A 623 10.78 -28.88 -20.00
N GLY A 624 11.97 -28.32 -19.69
CA GLY A 624 12.81 -28.73 -18.59
C GLY A 624 13.44 -27.51 -17.91
N TYR A 625 13.56 -27.54 -16.59
CA TYR A 625 14.19 -26.50 -15.82
C TYR A 625 14.90 -27.06 -14.59
N GLY A 626 15.77 -26.22 -14.01
CA GLY A 626 16.42 -26.49 -12.73
C GLY A 626 16.64 -25.17 -11.98
N TYR A 627 16.64 -25.22 -10.67
CA TYR A 627 16.97 -24.08 -9.84
C TYR A 627 17.84 -24.46 -8.64
N LEU A 628 18.72 -23.56 -8.27
CA LEU A 628 19.72 -23.77 -7.22
C LEU A 628 19.07 -23.75 -5.83
N LEU A 629 19.27 -24.83 -5.09
CA LEU A 629 18.96 -24.92 -3.66
C LEU A 629 20.18 -24.55 -2.80
N ALA A 630 21.38 -24.76 -3.35
CA ALA A 630 22.67 -24.38 -2.79
C ALA A 630 23.67 -24.11 -3.93
N PRO A 631 24.54 -23.10 -3.77
CA PRO A 631 24.70 -22.19 -2.64
C PRO A 631 23.63 -21.12 -2.56
N ASN A 632 23.54 -20.41 -1.42
CA ASN A 632 22.78 -19.17 -1.31
C ASN A 632 23.53 -18.01 -1.99
N SER A 633 22.77 -16.99 -2.43
CA SER A 633 23.38 -15.75 -2.96
C SER A 633 24.40 -15.18 -2.01
N TYR A 634 25.55 -14.79 -2.57
CA TYR A 634 26.68 -14.18 -1.86
C TYR A 634 27.30 -15.06 -0.77
N SER A 635 27.09 -16.39 -0.83
CA SER A 635 27.81 -17.31 0.03
C SER A 635 29.32 -17.20 -0.22
N ARG A 636 30.11 -17.14 0.87
CA ARG A 636 31.56 -17.13 0.83
C ARG A 636 32.09 -18.54 0.70
N VAL A 637 32.88 -18.78 -0.33
CA VAL A 637 33.45 -20.08 -0.65
C VAL A 637 34.97 -20.00 -0.55
N LEU A 638 35.53 -20.55 0.53
CA LEU A 638 36.98 -20.53 0.82
C LEU A 638 37.63 -21.91 0.64
N ASP A 639 36.85 -22.93 0.34
CA ASP A 639 37.30 -24.30 0.22
C ASP A 639 36.53 -25.00 -0.93
N LYS A 640 35.79 -26.03 -0.64
CA LYS A 640 34.92 -26.71 -1.60
C LYS A 640 33.61 -25.99 -1.82
N LEU A 641 33.10 -26.08 -3.03
CA LEU A 641 31.75 -25.56 -3.35
C LEU A 641 30.82 -26.74 -3.63
N PHE A 642 29.87 -26.95 -2.70
CA PHE A 642 28.79 -27.92 -2.86
C PHE A 642 27.62 -27.31 -3.59
N LEU A 643 27.10 -28.04 -4.57
CA LEU A 643 26.02 -27.62 -5.43
C LEU A 643 24.82 -28.53 -5.28
N SER A 644 23.65 -27.95 -5.21
CA SER A 644 22.39 -28.67 -5.25
C SER A 644 21.36 -27.88 -6.03
N ALA A 645 20.68 -28.54 -6.95
CA ALA A 645 19.57 -27.97 -7.71
C ALA A 645 18.37 -28.91 -7.72
N LYS A 646 17.16 -28.33 -7.68
CA LYS A 646 15.92 -29.05 -7.93
C LYS A 646 15.62 -28.99 -9.42
N LEU A 647 15.16 -30.09 -9.99
CA LEU A 647 14.83 -30.22 -11.40
C LEU A 647 13.34 -30.43 -11.61
N GLY A 648 12.83 -29.89 -12.70
CA GLY A 648 11.45 -30.08 -13.14
C GLY A 648 11.35 -30.31 -14.65
N GLY A 649 10.26 -30.93 -15.07
CA GLY A 649 10.04 -31.25 -16.47
C GLY A 649 11.10 -32.24 -17.04
N LYS A 650 11.43 -32.10 -18.33
CA LYS A 650 12.42 -32.92 -19.04
C LYS A 650 13.83 -32.36 -18.89
N ALA A 651 14.49 -32.64 -17.80
CA ALA A 651 15.85 -32.18 -17.51
C ALA A 651 16.83 -33.36 -17.76
N ASP A 652 17.18 -33.59 -19.02
CA ASP A 652 17.97 -34.77 -19.46
C ASP A 652 19.48 -34.54 -19.38
N ASP A 653 19.95 -33.34 -19.74
CA ASP A 653 21.36 -32.93 -19.62
C ASP A 653 21.49 -31.83 -18.58
N VAL A 654 22.12 -32.14 -17.45
CA VAL A 654 22.26 -31.19 -16.32
C VAL A 654 23.72 -31.04 -15.94
N LYS A 655 24.19 -29.81 -15.87
CA LYS A 655 25.52 -29.46 -15.39
C LYS A 655 25.57 -28.18 -14.64
N PHE A 656 26.60 -27.98 -13.85
CA PHE A 656 26.87 -26.75 -13.13
C PHE A 656 28.09 -26.05 -13.72
N VAL A 657 27.99 -24.74 -13.84
CA VAL A 657 29.06 -23.89 -14.39
C VAL A 657 29.35 -22.76 -13.44
N ILE A 658 30.62 -22.44 -13.25
CA ILE A 658 31.04 -21.17 -12.62
C ILE A 658 31.37 -20.22 -13.76
N THR A 659 30.78 -19.04 -13.75
CA THR A 659 31.06 -17.96 -14.68
C THR A 659 31.52 -16.70 -13.94
N ASP A 660 32.29 -15.83 -14.61
CA ASP A 660 32.53 -14.48 -14.10
C ASP A 660 31.31 -13.56 -14.40
N ARG A 661 31.38 -12.31 -13.96
CA ARG A 661 30.31 -11.32 -14.21
C ARG A 661 30.08 -10.97 -15.68
N GLN A 662 31.05 -11.29 -16.56
CA GLN A 662 30.94 -11.12 -18.01
C GLN A 662 30.38 -12.37 -18.70
N GLY A 663 29.97 -13.40 -17.93
CA GLY A 663 29.45 -14.66 -18.43
C GLY A 663 30.52 -15.60 -19.00
N ARG A 664 31.83 -15.35 -18.81
CA ARG A 664 32.88 -16.25 -19.26
C ARG A 664 32.96 -17.46 -18.33
N LYS A 665 32.91 -18.66 -18.92
CA LYS A 665 33.03 -19.90 -18.18
C LYS A 665 34.43 -20.05 -17.56
N LEU A 666 34.45 -20.29 -16.25
CA LEU A 666 35.63 -20.48 -15.41
C LEU A 666 35.83 -21.95 -15.05
N ALA A 667 34.74 -22.65 -14.72
CA ALA A 667 34.76 -24.09 -14.39
C ALA A 667 33.42 -24.74 -14.72
N GLU A 668 33.42 -26.05 -14.87
CA GLU A 668 32.23 -26.87 -15.18
C GLU A 668 32.29 -28.21 -14.41
N ALA A 669 31.15 -28.67 -13.92
CA ALA A 669 30.99 -29.97 -13.29
C ALA A 669 29.70 -30.66 -13.78
N ALA A 670 29.81 -31.95 -14.13
CA ALA A 670 28.65 -32.78 -14.48
C ALA A 670 27.80 -33.01 -13.21
N ALA A 671 26.48 -32.94 -13.35
CA ALA A 671 25.57 -33.20 -12.26
C ALA A 671 25.33 -34.68 -12.02
N GLN A 672 25.29 -35.11 -10.76
CA GLN A 672 24.72 -36.37 -10.34
C GLN A 672 23.22 -36.15 -10.09
N VAL A 673 22.39 -36.70 -10.97
CA VAL A 673 20.93 -36.57 -10.88
C VAL A 673 20.31 -37.77 -10.18
N ASN A 674 19.50 -37.48 -9.13
CA ASN A 674 18.73 -38.49 -8.42
C ASN A 674 17.38 -37.95 -7.99
N LYS A 675 16.29 -38.60 -8.40
CA LYS A 675 14.89 -38.23 -8.02
C LYS A 675 14.59 -36.74 -8.12
N GLY A 676 14.90 -36.09 -9.25
CA GLY A 676 14.62 -34.68 -9.50
C GLY A 676 15.53 -33.71 -8.73
N THR A 677 16.65 -34.19 -8.22
CA THR A 677 17.69 -33.36 -7.61
C THR A 677 19.02 -33.59 -8.30
N ALA A 678 19.67 -32.53 -8.70
CA ALA A 678 21.03 -32.55 -9.26
C ALA A 678 22.03 -32.10 -8.19
N LYS A 679 23.17 -32.78 -8.08
CA LYS A 679 24.24 -32.43 -7.14
C LYS A 679 25.60 -32.48 -7.83
N ALA A 680 26.51 -31.62 -7.42
CA ALA A 680 27.92 -31.63 -7.78
C ALA A 680 28.78 -30.99 -6.71
N GLU A 681 30.10 -31.09 -6.88
CA GLU A 681 31.08 -30.43 -6.01
C GLU A 681 32.21 -29.88 -6.89
N PHE A 682 32.65 -28.68 -6.65
CA PHE A 682 33.93 -28.17 -7.10
C PHE A 682 34.96 -28.35 -5.97
N ALA A 683 36.04 -29.05 -6.27
CA ALA A 683 37.09 -29.32 -5.30
C ALA A 683 37.86 -28.05 -4.94
N LYS A 684 38.54 -28.07 -3.81
CA LYS A 684 39.29 -26.91 -3.24
C LYS A 684 40.31 -26.32 -4.21
N ASP A 685 41.03 -27.17 -4.93
CA ASP A 685 42.06 -26.73 -5.89
C ASP A 685 41.46 -25.98 -7.06
N VAL A 686 40.26 -26.39 -7.53
CA VAL A 686 39.52 -25.67 -8.56
C VAL A 686 39.17 -24.29 -8.04
N ILE A 687 38.55 -24.20 -6.82
CA ILE A 687 38.14 -22.93 -6.23
C ILE A 687 39.35 -22.02 -6.00
N ASN A 688 40.41 -22.53 -5.40
CA ASN A 688 41.64 -21.76 -5.17
C ASN A 688 42.28 -21.25 -6.45
N GLY A 689 42.22 -22.05 -7.54
CA GLY A 689 42.75 -21.65 -8.83
C GLY A 689 42.03 -20.50 -9.52
N LEU A 690 40.80 -20.20 -9.10
CA LEU A 690 40.01 -19.10 -9.65
C LEU A 690 40.37 -17.72 -9.04
N GLY A 691 41.07 -17.70 -7.91
CA GLY A 691 41.41 -16.47 -7.20
C GLY A 691 40.21 -15.85 -6.49
N ALA A 692 40.40 -14.65 -5.92
CA ALA A 692 39.36 -13.89 -5.22
C ALA A 692 38.48 -13.14 -6.24
N LEU A 693 37.21 -13.49 -6.36
CA LEU A 693 36.26 -12.83 -7.25
C LEU A 693 34.79 -13.07 -6.86
N VAL A 694 33.93 -12.19 -7.33
CA VAL A 694 32.49 -12.45 -7.37
C VAL A 694 32.19 -13.21 -8.65
N ALA A 695 31.67 -14.43 -8.52
CA ALA A 695 31.34 -15.32 -9.63
C ALA A 695 29.85 -15.67 -9.59
N ASN A 696 29.30 -16.15 -10.68
CA ASN A 696 27.99 -16.78 -10.71
C ASN A 696 28.14 -18.30 -10.75
N VAL A 697 27.34 -18.99 -9.95
CA VAL A 697 27.08 -20.43 -10.09
C VAL A 697 25.80 -20.56 -10.88
N GLU A 698 25.88 -21.28 -11.98
CA GLU A 698 24.77 -21.52 -12.88
C GLU A 698 24.43 -23.01 -12.93
N VAL A 699 23.15 -23.33 -12.98
CA VAL A 699 22.68 -24.66 -13.38
C VAL A 699 22.18 -24.59 -14.82
N LEU A 700 22.78 -25.37 -15.67
CA LEU A 700 22.39 -25.55 -17.06
C LEU A 700 21.52 -26.79 -17.18
N VAL A 701 20.41 -26.66 -17.88
CA VAL A 701 19.50 -27.76 -18.22
C VAL A 701 19.32 -27.80 -19.74
N ASN A 702 19.61 -28.93 -20.34
CA ASN A 702 19.54 -29.14 -21.80
C ASN A 702 20.32 -28.09 -22.62
N GLY A 703 21.45 -27.60 -22.05
CA GLY A 703 22.33 -26.63 -22.69
C GLY A 703 21.98 -25.16 -22.42
N GLU A 704 20.86 -24.87 -21.76
CA GLU A 704 20.45 -23.47 -21.41
C GLU A 704 20.67 -23.19 -19.92
N VAL A 705 21.07 -21.97 -19.59
CA VAL A 705 21.13 -21.50 -18.21
C VAL A 705 19.71 -21.44 -17.66
N SER A 706 19.42 -22.20 -16.62
CA SER A 706 18.11 -22.33 -16.00
C SER A 706 17.99 -21.51 -14.73
N ASP A 707 19.07 -21.39 -13.94
CA ASP A 707 19.15 -20.50 -12.77
C ASP A 707 20.60 -20.10 -12.51
N SER A 708 20.78 -18.95 -11.85
CA SER A 708 22.08 -18.39 -11.53
C SER A 708 22.08 -17.75 -10.14
N VAL A 709 23.15 -17.98 -9.39
CA VAL A 709 23.32 -17.45 -8.04
C VAL A 709 24.74 -16.88 -7.89
N PRO A 710 24.89 -15.60 -7.49
CA PRO A 710 26.21 -15.02 -7.23
C PRO A 710 26.85 -15.61 -5.97
N VAL A 711 28.17 -15.85 -6.02
CA VAL A 711 28.97 -16.34 -4.90
C VAL A 711 30.28 -15.56 -4.77
N LEU A 712 30.85 -15.55 -3.57
CA LEU A 712 32.12 -14.88 -3.24
C LEU A 712 33.23 -15.94 -3.10
N LEU A 713 33.96 -16.15 -4.19
CA LEU A 713 35.05 -17.15 -4.22
C LEU A 713 36.34 -16.56 -3.62
N ASN A 714 36.95 -17.30 -2.70
CA ASN A 714 38.22 -16.93 -2.02
C ASN A 714 38.22 -15.53 -1.38
N MET A 715 37.03 -15.01 -1.08
CA MET A 715 36.86 -13.71 -0.41
C MET A 715 36.49 -13.92 1.05
N THR A 716 37.36 -13.49 1.96
CA THR A 716 37.06 -13.47 3.40
C THR A 716 36.05 -12.36 3.73
N ALA A 717 35.31 -12.51 4.83
CA ALA A 717 34.49 -11.42 5.31
C ALA A 717 35.37 -10.21 5.65
N PRO A 718 34.99 -9.00 5.23
CA PRO A 718 35.70 -7.80 5.70
C PRO A 718 35.60 -7.72 7.22
N ALA A 719 36.66 -7.19 7.85
CA ALA A 719 36.59 -6.90 9.28
C ALA A 719 35.44 -5.93 9.55
N ALA A 720 34.68 -6.17 10.62
CA ALA A 720 33.64 -5.25 11.01
C ALA A 720 34.26 -3.86 11.29
N ASN A 721 33.80 -2.85 10.58
CA ASN A 721 34.22 -1.48 10.79
C ASN A 721 33.04 -0.66 11.30
N PRO A 722 32.92 -0.47 12.63
CA PRO A 722 31.79 0.28 13.19
C PRO A 722 31.79 1.76 12.82
N LEU A 723 32.90 2.28 12.28
CA LEU A 723 33.01 3.65 11.82
C LEU A 723 32.57 3.83 10.36
N LEU A 724 32.47 2.76 9.59
CA LEU A 724 32.03 2.81 8.19
C LEU A 724 30.50 2.91 8.12
N VAL A 725 30.00 3.98 7.54
CA VAL A 725 28.59 4.07 7.15
C VAL A 725 28.36 3.23 5.91
N ASP A 726 29.10 3.54 4.81
CA ASP A 726 29.05 2.77 3.57
C ASP A 726 30.23 3.12 2.63
N ASP A 727 30.74 2.10 1.95
CA ASP A 727 31.64 2.20 0.81
C ASP A 727 31.06 1.59 -0.47
N PHE A 728 29.80 1.19 -0.42
CA PHE A 728 28.99 0.59 -1.49
C PHE A 728 29.55 -0.69 -2.15
N ASP A 729 30.68 -1.20 -1.66
CA ASP A 729 31.30 -2.43 -2.16
C ASP A 729 30.60 -3.69 -1.64
N GLY A 730 29.96 -3.59 -0.45
CA GLY A 730 29.27 -4.70 0.20
C GLY A 730 27.99 -5.17 -0.51
N TYR A 731 27.57 -4.49 -1.55
CA TYR A 731 26.38 -4.86 -2.34
C TYR A 731 26.71 -5.66 -3.60
N TYR A 732 27.96 -5.82 -3.94
CA TYR A 732 28.44 -6.68 -5.04
C TYR A 732 27.79 -6.39 -6.40
N GLY A 733 27.35 -5.16 -6.64
CA GLY A 733 26.64 -4.74 -7.84
C GLY A 733 25.15 -5.10 -7.88
N ASP A 734 24.55 -5.46 -6.75
CA ASP A 734 23.13 -5.81 -6.62
C ASP A 734 22.33 -4.63 -6.01
N ASN A 735 21.55 -3.96 -6.85
CA ASN A 735 20.67 -2.86 -6.44
C ASN A 735 19.54 -3.32 -5.49
N GLY A 736 19.14 -4.58 -5.53
CA GLY A 736 18.16 -5.13 -4.59
C GLY A 736 18.69 -5.19 -3.16
N LEU A 737 19.98 -5.49 -2.98
CA LEU A 737 20.64 -5.41 -1.66
C LEU A 737 20.76 -3.96 -1.18
N LEU A 738 21.10 -3.05 -2.09
CA LEU A 738 21.15 -1.61 -1.78
C LEU A 738 19.78 -1.10 -1.34
N GLY A 739 18.72 -1.39 -2.09
CA GLY A 739 17.34 -0.99 -1.78
C GLY A 739 16.83 -1.57 -0.46
N GLY A 740 17.28 -2.76 -0.06
CA GLY A 740 17.00 -3.35 1.25
C GLY A 740 17.73 -2.66 2.41
N THR A 741 18.76 -1.88 2.13
CA THR A 741 19.58 -1.21 3.14
C THR A 741 19.21 0.27 3.33
N TYR A 742 18.83 0.95 2.25
CA TYR A 742 18.42 2.35 2.25
C TYR A 742 16.92 2.49 2.08
N ASN A 743 16.28 3.15 3.05
CA ASN A 743 14.86 3.48 2.97
C ASN A 743 14.68 4.83 2.27
N ALA A 744 13.84 4.86 1.24
CA ALA A 744 13.43 6.11 0.60
C ALA A 744 12.53 6.94 1.52
N ASN A 745 12.73 8.26 1.52
CA ASN A 745 11.91 9.23 2.23
C ASN A 745 11.72 10.45 1.31
N THR A 746 10.50 10.66 0.82
CA THR A 746 10.21 11.69 -0.17
C THR A 746 9.01 12.53 0.21
N GLY A 747 9.03 13.82 -0.16
CA GLY A 747 7.87 14.69 -0.09
C GLY A 747 6.93 14.52 -1.28
N SER A 748 5.88 15.35 -1.29
CA SER A 748 4.81 15.33 -2.29
C SER A 748 5.30 15.29 -3.73
N GLY A 749 4.94 14.24 -4.46
CA GLY A 749 5.25 14.08 -5.87
C GLY A 749 6.75 13.99 -6.21
N CYS A 750 7.61 13.87 -5.20
CA CYS A 750 9.04 13.69 -5.37
C CYS A 750 9.40 12.20 -5.44
N THR A 751 10.50 11.88 -6.09
CA THR A 751 11.01 10.50 -6.16
C THR A 751 12.49 10.44 -5.82
N VAL A 752 12.94 9.29 -5.32
CA VAL A 752 14.34 8.95 -5.15
C VAL A 752 14.58 7.50 -5.57
N ALA A 753 15.65 7.27 -6.31
CA ALA A 753 16.06 5.94 -6.74
C ALA A 753 17.59 5.77 -6.48
N PRO A 754 17.97 5.22 -5.32
CA PRO A 754 19.37 4.90 -5.06
C PRO A 754 19.78 3.71 -5.94
N GLN A 755 20.96 3.84 -6.59
CA GLN A 755 21.53 2.78 -7.42
C GLN A 755 23.03 2.68 -7.21
N LEU A 756 23.59 1.51 -7.43
CA LEU A 756 25.05 1.34 -7.50
C LEU A 756 25.60 1.99 -8.79
N SER A 757 26.76 2.60 -8.68
CA SER A 757 27.36 3.41 -9.73
C SER A 757 28.85 3.11 -9.92
N GLN A 758 29.35 3.35 -11.13
CA GLN A 758 30.79 3.36 -11.43
C GLN A 758 31.45 4.74 -11.16
N GLU A 759 30.64 5.77 -10.88
CA GLU A 759 31.14 7.04 -10.33
C GLU A 759 31.40 6.83 -8.83
N LYS A 760 32.67 6.79 -8.40
CA LYS A 760 33.12 6.34 -7.09
C LYS A 760 34.49 6.88 -6.72
N ASN A 761 34.87 6.72 -5.47
CA ASN A 761 36.18 7.12 -4.89
C ASN A 761 37.02 5.90 -4.48
N GLY A 762 37.03 4.85 -5.24
CA GLY A 762 37.73 3.60 -4.93
C GLY A 762 36.77 2.41 -4.95
N GLY A 763 37.26 1.24 -4.54
CA GLY A 763 36.43 0.05 -4.47
C GLY A 763 35.78 -0.39 -5.78
N ASP A 764 34.66 -1.12 -5.67
CA ASP A 764 33.91 -1.67 -6.80
C ASP A 764 32.75 -0.78 -7.25
N SER A 765 32.11 -0.06 -6.31
CA SER A 765 30.88 0.72 -6.57
C SER A 765 30.84 1.98 -5.70
N GLY A 766 30.13 3.00 -6.18
CA GLY A 766 29.62 4.12 -5.38
C GLY A 766 28.10 4.17 -5.46
N LEU A 767 27.48 5.16 -4.85
CA LEU A 767 26.05 5.44 -4.87
C LEU A 767 25.72 6.49 -5.93
N ALA A 768 24.79 6.21 -6.84
CA ALA A 768 24.05 7.20 -7.59
C ALA A 768 22.77 7.54 -6.84
N PHE A 769 22.69 8.71 -6.26
CA PHE A 769 21.51 9.28 -5.64
C PHE A 769 20.68 10.01 -6.72
N ARG A 770 19.82 9.27 -7.41
CA ARG A 770 18.90 9.83 -8.40
C ARG A 770 17.68 10.39 -7.70
N TYR A 771 17.31 11.62 -8.02
CA TYR A 771 16.19 12.27 -7.39
C TYR A 771 15.40 13.12 -8.39
N SER A 772 14.10 13.22 -8.15
CA SER A 772 13.23 14.21 -8.78
C SER A 772 12.47 14.94 -7.67
N ILE A 773 12.58 16.25 -7.63
CA ILE A 773 11.98 17.13 -6.62
C ILE A 773 11.26 18.29 -7.25
N ASN A 774 10.15 18.71 -6.65
CA ASN A 774 9.33 19.82 -7.09
C ASN A 774 9.27 20.93 -6.01
N LYS A 775 8.55 21.98 -6.28
CA LYS A 775 8.40 23.15 -5.39
C LYS A 775 7.98 22.71 -3.97
N GLY A 776 8.82 23.04 -3.00
CA GLY A 776 8.58 22.73 -1.58
C GLY A 776 8.76 21.27 -1.21
N GLY A 777 9.15 20.42 -2.19
CA GLY A 777 9.37 19.00 -1.97
C GLY A 777 10.79 18.63 -1.59
N TYR A 778 10.99 17.35 -1.29
CA TYR A 778 12.28 16.76 -0.95
C TYR A 778 12.37 15.31 -1.38
N ALA A 779 13.58 14.85 -1.59
CA ALA A 779 13.90 13.45 -1.80
C ALA A 779 15.08 13.04 -0.90
N GLY A 780 14.98 11.92 -0.21
CA GLY A 780 16.01 11.44 0.68
C GLY A 780 16.07 9.92 0.80
N ILE A 781 17.20 9.45 1.28
CA ILE A 781 17.42 8.05 1.65
C ILE A 781 18.02 7.97 3.05
N VAL A 782 17.69 6.92 3.78
CA VAL A 782 18.11 6.72 5.17
C VAL A 782 18.61 5.31 5.37
N LYS A 783 19.78 5.17 6.03
CA LYS A 783 20.38 3.91 6.47
C LYS A 783 20.40 3.82 7.99
N SER A 784 19.90 2.71 8.55
CA SER A 784 19.99 2.43 9.98
C SER A 784 21.42 2.02 10.37
N LEU A 785 21.95 2.62 11.43
CA LEU A 785 23.29 2.34 11.99
C LEU A 785 23.23 1.55 13.30
N LYS A 786 22.04 1.17 13.75
CA LYS A 786 21.79 0.31 14.93
C LYS A 786 22.54 0.77 16.20
N LYS A 787 22.53 2.08 16.48
CA LYS A 787 23.28 2.71 17.59
C LYS A 787 24.80 2.56 17.47
N ALA A 788 25.35 2.94 16.33
CA ALA A 788 26.81 2.97 16.16
C ALA A 788 27.48 3.88 17.21
N ASP A 789 28.59 3.41 17.79
CA ASP A 789 29.40 4.19 18.71
C ASP A 789 30.57 4.84 17.96
N TRP A 790 30.51 6.16 17.81
CA TRP A 790 31.53 7.00 17.19
C TRP A 790 32.21 7.94 18.21
N SER A 791 32.11 7.64 19.50
CA SER A 791 32.67 8.50 20.57
C SER A 791 34.18 8.79 20.44
N GLY A 792 34.91 7.95 19.69
CA GLY A 792 36.31 8.16 19.34
C GLY A 792 36.57 9.06 18.14
N CYS A 793 35.54 9.55 17.49
CA CYS A 793 35.55 10.39 16.27
C CYS A 793 35.01 11.79 16.57
N ASP A 794 35.30 12.74 15.70
CA ASP A 794 34.84 14.13 15.79
C ASP A 794 34.29 14.67 14.49
N ALA A 795 34.27 13.86 13.41
CA ALA A 795 33.74 14.25 12.10
C ALA A 795 33.19 13.06 11.30
N LEU A 796 32.34 13.37 10.34
CA LEU A 796 31.93 12.49 9.24
C LEU A 796 32.71 12.87 7.97
N GLN A 797 33.30 11.89 7.30
CA GLN A 797 33.98 12.07 6.03
C GLN A 797 33.24 11.32 4.94
N LEU A 798 33.10 11.92 3.76
CA LEU A 798 32.50 11.27 2.59
C LEU A 798 33.09 11.85 1.30
N TRP A 799 33.07 11.04 0.24
CA TRP A 799 33.29 11.53 -1.11
C TRP A 799 31.94 11.87 -1.75
N ILE A 800 31.90 12.97 -2.51
CA ILE A 800 30.72 13.43 -3.23
C ILE A 800 31.11 13.98 -4.60
N LYS A 801 30.30 13.68 -5.63
CA LYS A 801 30.28 14.37 -6.90
C LYS A 801 28.91 15.04 -7.06
N PRO A 802 28.83 16.35 -6.81
CA PRO A 802 27.58 17.11 -6.92
C PRO A 802 27.12 17.25 -8.37
N ASP A 803 25.89 17.69 -8.56
CA ASP A 803 25.27 17.80 -9.87
C ASP A 803 25.19 19.23 -10.47
N GLY A 804 25.61 20.23 -9.70
CA GLY A 804 25.59 21.63 -10.13
C GLY A 804 24.21 22.29 -10.11
N LYS A 805 23.17 21.61 -9.61
CA LYS A 805 21.79 22.15 -9.57
C LYS A 805 21.54 23.12 -8.42
N GLY A 806 22.43 23.15 -7.42
CA GLY A 806 22.35 24.09 -6.30
C GLY A 806 21.10 23.92 -5.42
N GLN A 807 20.53 22.74 -5.37
CA GLN A 807 19.41 22.43 -4.50
C GLN A 807 19.90 22.27 -3.05
N LYS A 808 18.99 22.32 -2.08
CA LYS A 808 19.35 22.20 -0.66
C LYS A 808 19.75 20.75 -0.33
N LEU A 809 21.03 20.46 -0.42
CA LEU A 809 21.60 19.17 -0.04
C LEU A 809 21.85 19.14 1.47
N ILE A 810 21.30 18.12 2.14
CA ILE A 810 21.44 17.91 3.59
C ILE A 810 22.07 16.54 3.84
N ILE A 811 23.08 16.51 4.68
CA ILE A 811 23.54 15.29 5.34
C ILE A 811 22.98 15.28 6.76
N GLN A 812 22.29 14.20 7.11
CA GLN A 812 21.59 14.05 8.39
C GLN A 812 22.18 12.88 9.19
N LEU A 813 22.35 13.08 10.48
CA LEU A 813 22.62 12.05 11.47
C LEU A 813 21.50 12.06 12.51
N ASN A 814 21.12 10.91 13.04
CA ASN A 814 20.19 10.84 14.16
C ASN A 814 20.88 10.29 15.40
N SER A 815 20.68 10.95 16.52
CA SER A 815 21.20 10.53 17.82
C SER A 815 20.13 10.78 18.90
N ASN A 816 19.90 9.78 19.75
CA ASN A 816 18.92 9.88 20.85
C ASN A 816 17.51 10.31 20.42
N GLY A 817 17.10 9.99 19.17
CA GLY A 817 15.78 10.31 18.63
C GLY A 817 15.66 11.73 18.06
N GLU A 818 16.75 12.50 18.01
CA GLU A 818 16.79 13.81 17.35
C GLU A 818 17.64 13.75 16.09
N ASP A 819 17.21 14.47 15.06
CA ASP A 819 17.92 14.66 13.80
C ASP A 819 18.84 15.86 13.86
N PHE A 820 20.07 15.67 13.41
CA PHE A 820 21.13 16.66 13.31
C PHE A 820 21.54 16.82 11.85
N GLU A 821 21.58 18.04 11.34
CA GLU A 821 21.75 18.34 9.92
C GLU A 821 22.92 19.29 9.63
N VAL A 822 23.58 19.00 8.50
CA VAL A 822 24.54 19.94 7.86
C VAL A 822 24.02 20.27 6.46
N ASP A 823 23.96 21.57 6.15
CA ASP A 823 23.54 22.10 4.86
C ASP A 823 24.75 22.24 3.90
N LEU A 824 24.71 21.52 2.79
CA LEU A 824 25.72 21.50 1.76
C LEU A 824 25.24 22.14 0.43
N SER A 825 24.24 23.04 0.47
CA SER A 825 23.68 23.69 -0.73
C SER A 825 24.72 24.40 -1.59
N LYS A 826 25.76 25.01 -0.96
CA LYS A 826 26.85 25.63 -1.69
C LYS A 826 27.67 24.62 -2.48
N LEU A 827 27.87 23.43 -1.92
CA LEU A 827 28.57 22.34 -2.58
C LEU A 827 27.73 21.78 -3.73
N ALA A 828 26.41 21.60 -3.52
CA ALA A 828 25.47 21.11 -4.53
C ALA A 828 25.40 22.00 -5.79
N ALA A 829 25.85 23.26 -5.72
CA ALA A 829 25.96 24.16 -6.87
C ALA A 829 27.23 23.95 -7.71
N THR A 830 28.13 23.05 -7.29
CA THR A 830 29.36 22.69 -8.04
C THR A 830 29.18 21.33 -8.73
N THR A 831 30.13 20.95 -9.57
CA THR A 831 30.16 19.65 -10.27
C THR A 831 31.44 18.85 -9.99
N GLU A 832 32.38 19.43 -9.27
CA GLU A 832 33.68 18.80 -8.99
C GLU A 832 33.58 17.74 -7.89
N ALA A 833 34.08 16.56 -8.21
CA ALA A 833 34.15 15.46 -7.26
C ALA A 833 35.21 15.72 -6.20
N GLN A 834 34.89 15.53 -4.93
CA GLN A 834 35.82 15.78 -3.83
C GLN A 834 35.48 14.96 -2.56
N VAL A 835 36.50 14.77 -1.72
CA VAL A 835 36.31 14.27 -0.36
C VAL A 835 36.06 15.46 0.56
N ILE A 836 35.01 15.40 1.36
CA ILE A 836 34.70 16.42 2.36
C ILE A 836 34.71 15.80 3.75
N THR A 837 35.03 16.63 4.74
CA THR A 837 34.98 16.24 6.15
C THR A 837 34.09 17.22 6.88
N LEU A 838 33.07 16.71 7.58
CA LEU A 838 32.04 17.46 8.28
C LEU A 838 32.22 17.26 9.79
N PRO A 839 32.75 18.24 10.54
CA PRO A 839 32.83 18.15 12.00
C PRO A 839 31.47 17.89 12.64
N PHE A 840 31.39 17.05 13.66
CA PHE A 840 30.10 16.81 14.35
C PHE A 840 29.55 18.09 14.99
N ALA A 841 30.38 19.03 15.32
CA ALA A 841 30.00 20.35 15.84
C ALA A 841 29.19 21.19 14.82
N ASP A 842 29.31 20.92 13.52
CA ASP A 842 28.60 21.62 12.47
C ASP A 842 27.15 21.07 12.24
N PHE A 843 26.87 19.87 12.72
CA PHE A 843 25.54 19.29 12.70
C PHE A 843 24.64 19.97 13.72
N LYS A 844 23.56 20.57 13.25
CA LYS A 844 22.58 21.31 14.07
C LYS A 844 21.37 20.45 14.36
N GLY A 845 21.03 20.30 15.64
CA GLY A 845 19.83 19.58 16.05
C GLY A 845 18.58 20.34 15.70
N LYS A 846 17.60 19.66 15.14
CA LYS A 846 16.29 20.25 14.77
C LYS A 846 15.53 20.81 15.96
N ASN A 847 15.73 20.23 17.14
CA ASN A 847 15.10 20.65 18.39
C ASN A 847 16.09 21.34 19.35
N GLY A 848 17.29 21.67 18.87
CA GLY A 848 18.32 22.35 19.65
C GLY A 848 19.10 21.48 20.62
N GLY A 849 19.02 20.15 20.47
CA GLY A 849 19.79 19.19 21.24
C GLY A 849 21.29 19.19 20.89
N THR A 850 22.06 18.40 21.63
CA THR A 850 23.49 18.15 21.38
C THR A 850 23.70 16.78 20.78
N PHE A 851 24.48 16.69 19.70
CA PHE A 851 24.79 15.42 19.03
C PHE A 851 25.59 14.51 19.97
N ASP A 852 25.12 13.29 20.15
CA ASP A 852 25.76 12.24 20.92
C ASP A 852 26.39 11.20 20.00
N ALA A 853 27.69 11.28 19.79
CA ALA A 853 28.41 10.35 18.92
C ALA A 853 28.46 8.91 19.45
N SER A 854 28.13 8.65 20.74
CA SER A 854 28.12 7.29 21.30
C SER A 854 26.85 6.47 20.89
N ALA A 855 25.87 7.09 20.25
CA ALA A 855 24.59 6.46 19.95
C ALA A 855 23.98 6.95 18.64
N VAL A 856 24.68 6.75 17.51
CA VAL A 856 24.20 7.18 16.18
C VAL A 856 23.26 6.14 15.60
N ASN A 857 21.99 6.52 15.44
CA ASN A 857 20.92 5.60 15.03
C ASN A 857 20.78 5.45 13.52
N HIS A 858 20.87 6.55 12.77
CA HIS A 858 20.83 6.51 11.32
C HIS A 858 21.64 7.64 10.66
N PHE A 859 21.94 7.41 9.38
CA PHE A 859 22.53 8.35 8.44
C PHE A 859 21.54 8.61 7.32
N GLY A 860 21.42 9.87 6.87
CA GLY A 860 20.54 10.25 5.77
C GLY A 860 21.20 11.22 4.80
N ILE A 861 20.79 11.10 3.51
CA ILE A 861 21.09 12.06 2.45
C ILE A 861 19.74 12.61 1.97
N TYR A 862 19.57 13.93 1.97
CA TYR A 862 18.37 14.60 1.52
C TYR A 862 18.67 15.73 0.53
N CYS A 863 17.85 15.86 -0.48
CA CYS A 863 17.84 16.98 -1.40
C CYS A 863 16.48 17.66 -1.38
N ASN A 864 16.43 18.92 -0.96
CA ASN A 864 15.19 19.70 -0.86
C ASN A 864 15.18 20.77 -1.93
N THR A 865 14.01 21.08 -2.46
CA THR A 865 13.85 22.07 -3.51
C THR A 865 14.21 23.48 -3.04
N ILE A 866 15.01 24.16 -3.86
CA ILE A 866 15.15 25.63 -3.82
C ILE A 866 14.53 26.18 -5.09
N GLY A 867 13.52 27.06 -4.96
CA GLY A 867 12.82 27.62 -6.11
C GLY A 867 11.47 26.97 -6.40
N SER A 868 11.00 27.14 -7.62
CA SER A 868 9.65 26.73 -8.04
C SER A 868 9.64 25.66 -9.14
N GLU A 869 10.78 25.32 -9.70
CA GLU A 869 10.88 24.38 -10.80
C GLU A 869 11.15 22.96 -10.34
N THR A 870 10.65 21.99 -11.09
CA THR A 870 10.99 20.58 -10.90
C THR A 870 12.44 20.36 -11.33
N VAL A 871 13.19 19.64 -10.50
CA VAL A 871 14.57 19.26 -10.75
C VAL A 871 14.69 17.74 -10.75
N ASP A 872 15.11 17.20 -11.89
CA ASP A 872 15.48 15.81 -12.06
C ASP A 872 17.00 15.71 -12.26
N SER A 873 17.70 15.00 -11.35
CA SER A 873 19.16 14.95 -11.38
C SER A 873 19.72 13.76 -10.63
N VAL A 874 21.06 13.66 -10.61
CA VAL A 874 21.81 12.63 -9.90
C VAL A 874 23.06 13.21 -9.26
N MET A 875 23.26 12.92 -7.98
CA MET A 875 24.52 13.13 -7.27
C MET A 875 25.15 11.78 -6.94
N TYR A 876 26.46 11.75 -6.77
CA TYR A 876 27.16 10.52 -6.46
C TYR A 876 27.86 10.64 -5.10
N PHE A 877 27.82 9.53 -4.34
CA PHE A 877 28.44 9.46 -3.01
C PHE A 877 29.25 8.17 -2.86
N ASP A 878 30.27 8.23 -2.02
CA ASP A 878 31.09 7.06 -1.72
C ASP A 878 31.90 7.26 -0.42
N SER A 879 32.45 6.17 0.12
CA SER A 879 33.43 6.16 1.20
C SER A 879 32.99 6.95 2.43
N ILE A 880 31.73 6.74 2.88
CA ILE A 880 31.11 7.46 3.99
C ILE A 880 31.52 6.82 5.32
N LYS A 881 32.19 7.56 6.21
CA LYS A 881 32.70 7.03 7.48
C LYS A 881 32.89 8.11 8.55
N ALA A 882 32.79 7.70 9.81
CA ALA A 882 33.21 8.53 10.91
C ALA A 882 34.76 8.55 11.02
N VAL A 883 35.33 9.71 11.27
CA VAL A 883 36.79 9.90 11.36
C VAL A 883 37.13 10.77 12.56
N LYS A 884 38.39 10.64 13.01
CA LYS A 884 39.01 11.59 13.93
C LYS A 884 39.88 12.53 13.08
N GLN A 885 39.68 13.85 13.22
CA GLN A 885 40.49 14.88 12.57
C GLN A 885 41.82 15.08 13.25
#